data_7cd2a5d2cc35e5a4eb91ee3836a160c3
#
_entry.id   7cd2a5d2cc35e5a4eb91ee3836a160c3
#
_cell.length_a   1.000
_cell.length_b   1.000
_cell.length_c   1.000
_cell.angle_alpha   90.00
_cell.angle_beta   90.00
_cell.angle_gamma   90.00
#
_symmetry.space_group_name_H-M   'P 1'
#
loop_
_entity.id
_entity.type
_entity.pdbx_description
1 polymer ?
#
loop_
_entity_poly.entity_id
_entity_poly.type
_entity_poly.pdbx_seq_one_letter_code
_entity_poly.pdbx_strand_id
1 'polypeptide(L)'
;MNRCIPYFILFFLGMGLSQLHAQDTIMLQSVEVTAEKYSIEALKPLVARKVDTLVLQSKSTSSLSDLLIQHSPVFIKTYGPGGTSTASFRGTTASHTLVLWNGFQLNAPSLGQVDFSTIPVFLADDVSLNWGSGTSNNSGGLGGAVNIDNTHHFGDGFLLDLKQTYGSFNTLGSFVTVGNYGKKFSFRVKAYRNSSDNDFEYENLATIPHETMKQRNAEFVDFGVMPEISVLLGKNVITVSSWNQWNNRNLPSIMPNVFNVNLEEWTRDNFSRNFVSFKTYWETGSLQLKSAAFVENQQYFLLTRIPSNNDTVTFINSENKALICHQIANLEQHLYKSWSLKAKLQWDNEQVRSNNYEGEKRRNLLSAYAALSGEPFECAQLNLTARYDLTDGKAMGLFPTATFSYQLPFYKAMSFTLGYSHNYRNPSLNDLYWYPGGNPDLLPENGRTVDLALKYGLQNGPFKLDLRSGGYFSNVKNWIQWMPTSYRFWVPENVSKVYARGIENHVDAAFVKEHWKVTLSGNYVFTVTTDESEKAYAQGTNSKQLIYIPRHHANFFLNTQWKTWNLSYTVEVTGRRSTSYNEQEFFAYDLPSYVLHHVALGKQIKKFRIELRCNNLTDKDYQNVIWRAMPGRSFEVMVNYKY
;
A
#
# COMPACT_ATOMS: atom_id res chain seq x y z
N MET A 1 -25.52 -10.67 -11.49
CA MET A 1 -25.45 -9.79 -10.31
C MET A 1 -26.31 -10.22 -9.11
N ASN A 2 -27.22 -11.18 -9.20
CA ASN A 2 -28.22 -11.45 -8.15
C ASN A 2 -27.96 -12.67 -7.22
N ARG A 3 -26.79 -13.30 -7.22
CA ARG A 3 -26.55 -14.53 -6.43
C ARG A 3 -25.70 -14.37 -5.15
N CYS A 4 -25.02 -13.26 -4.95
CA CYS A 4 -24.27 -13.01 -3.70
C CYS A 4 -25.09 -12.33 -2.61
N ILE A 5 -26.15 -11.61 -2.96
CA ILE A 5 -27.02 -10.88 -2.01
C ILE A 5 -27.75 -11.82 -1.02
N PRO A 6 -28.28 -12.99 -1.42
CA PRO A 6 -28.99 -13.86 -0.48
C PRO A 6 -28.08 -14.53 0.57
N TYR A 7 -26.80 -14.73 0.28
CA TYR A 7 -25.87 -15.29 1.27
C TYR A 7 -25.44 -14.29 2.33
N PHE A 8 -25.48 -13.01 2.01
CA PHE A 8 -25.19 -11.91 2.94
C PHE A 8 -26.24 -11.81 4.06
N ILE A 9 -27.51 -12.09 3.73
CA ILE A 9 -28.62 -12.05 4.69
C ILE A 9 -28.74 -13.35 5.48
N LEU A 10 -28.48 -14.51 4.88
CA LEU A 10 -28.61 -15.81 5.52
C LEU A 10 -27.53 -16.09 6.58
N PHE A 11 -26.32 -15.54 6.45
CA PHE A 11 -25.27 -15.69 7.45
C PHE A 11 -25.62 -15.00 8.79
N PHE A 12 -26.37 -13.90 8.75
CA PHE A 12 -26.80 -13.17 9.95
C PHE A 12 -28.16 -13.63 10.52
N LEU A 13 -29.03 -14.24 9.72
CA LEU A 13 -30.33 -14.73 10.19
C LEU A 13 -30.25 -16.07 10.95
N GLY A 14 -29.16 -16.80 10.86
CA GLY A 14 -28.92 -18.05 11.58
C GLY A 14 -28.49 -17.90 13.05
N MET A 15 -28.16 -16.69 13.50
CA MET A 15 -27.85 -16.43 14.90
C MET A 15 -29.12 -16.13 15.67
N GLY A 16 -29.72 -17.19 16.22
CA GLY A 16 -30.96 -17.15 17.00
C GLY A 16 -30.96 -16.08 18.07
N LEU A 17 -32.05 -15.35 18.17
CA LEU A 17 -32.40 -14.43 19.25
C LEU A 17 -32.44 -15.18 20.59
N SER A 18 -31.31 -15.37 21.24
CA SER A 18 -31.28 -15.73 22.65
C SER A 18 -31.56 -14.46 23.47
N GLN A 19 -32.58 -14.56 24.32
CA GLN A 19 -33.03 -13.48 25.20
C GLN A 19 -31.84 -12.96 26.06
N LEU A 20 -31.49 -11.71 25.86
CA LEU A 20 -30.47 -11.01 26.64
C LEU A 20 -31.08 -10.59 27.98
N HIS A 21 -30.71 -11.26 29.05
CA HIS A 21 -30.92 -10.78 30.41
C HIS A 21 -29.81 -9.73 30.68
N ALA A 22 -30.22 -8.50 30.95
CA ALA A 22 -29.33 -7.44 31.36
C ALA A 22 -28.84 -7.73 32.79
N GLN A 23 -27.57 -8.10 32.94
CA GLN A 23 -26.86 -8.08 34.23
C GLN A 23 -25.76 -7.04 34.21
N ASP A 24 -25.74 -6.27 35.29
CA ASP A 24 -24.85 -5.27 35.79
C ASP A 24 -23.67 -4.78 34.91
N THR A 25 -23.69 -3.46 34.76
CA THR A 25 -22.74 -2.64 34.03
C THR A 25 -21.38 -2.64 34.74
N ILE A 26 -20.48 -3.50 34.33
CA ILE A 26 -19.05 -3.27 34.59
C ILE A 26 -18.61 -2.18 33.61
N MET A 27 -18.28 -1.01 34.15
CA MET A 27 -17.69 0.09 33.40
C MET A 27 -16.35 -0.39 32.80
N LEU A 28 -16.38 -0.81 31.54
CA LEU A 28 -15.18 -1.03 30.75
C LEU A 28 -14.60 0.35 30.37
N GLN A 29 -13.80 0.92 31.26
CA GLN A 29 -12.82 1.93 30.85
C GLN A 29 -11.85 1.21 29.90
N SER A 30 -11.87 1.65 28.63
CA SER A 30 -10.96 1.22 27.58
C SER A 30 -10.92 -0.29 27.24
N VAL A 31 -11.91 -0.75 26.48
CA VAL A 31 -11.81 -2.02 25.74
C VAL A 31 -10.57 -2.05 24.82
N GLU A 32 -10.11 -0.92 24.33
CA GLU A 32 -8.88 -0.78 23.57
C GLU A 32 -7.61 -1.05 24.43
N VAL A 33 -7.54 -0.55 25.66
CA VAL A 33 -6.36 -0.71 26.51
C VAL A 33 -6.20 -2.14 27.01
N THR A 34 -7.29 -2.89 27.22
CA THR A 34 -7.20 -4.30 27.63
C THR A 34 -6.87 -5.22 26.45
N ALA A 35 -7.37 -4.95 25.25
CA ALA A 35 -6.99 -5.69 24.04
C ALA A 35 -5.54 -5.38 23.63
N GLU A 36 -5.05 -4.14 23.76
CA GLU A 36 -3.64 -3.81 23.55
C GLU A 36 -2.71 -4.38 24.63
N LYS A 37 -3.18 -4.55 25.86
CA LYS A 37 -2.34 -5.13 26.95
C LYS A 37 -2.10 -6.64 26.78
N TYR A 38 -2.98 -7.32 26.04
CA TYR A 38 -2.84 -8.73 25.64
C TYR A 38 -2.60 -8.91 24.14
N SER A 39 -2.74 -7.89 23.29
CA SER A 39 -2.13 -7.87 21.98
C SER A 39 -0.64 -7.63 22.17
N ILE A 40 0.03 -8.71 22.48
CA ILE A 40 1.43 -8.77 22.81
C ILE A 40 2.19 -7.98 21.74
N GLU A 41 2.93 -6.95 22.14
CA GLU A 41 3.95 -6.30 21.29
C GLU A 41 4.89 -7.33 20.63
N ALA A 42 4.98 -8.51 21.24
CA ALA A 42 5.62 -9.71 20.78
C ALA A 42 5.13 -10.26 19.43
N LEU A 43 3.89 -10.00 19.05
CA LEU A 43 3.30 -10.51 17.81
C LEU A 43 3.40 -9.54 16.62
N LYS A 44 4.00 -8.37 16.80
CA LYS A 44 4.31 -7.50 15.67
C LYS A 44 5.32 -8.24 14.79
N PRO A 45 5.00 -8.45 13.49
CA PRO A 45 5.97 -9.04 12.58
C PRO A 45 7.27 -8.25 12.68
N LEU A 46 8.38 -8.93 12.64
CA LEU A 46 9.70 -8.37 12.82
C LEU A 46 10.06 -7.27 11.89
N VAL A 47 9.45 -7.29 10.75
CA VAL A 47 9.64 -6.38 9.66
C VAL A 47 8.29 -5.71 9.39
N ALA A 48 7.62 -5.27 10.46
CA ALA A 48 6.44 -4.43 10.40
C ALA A 48 6.80 -3.03 10.87
N ARG A 49 6.37 -2.03 10.14
CA ARG A 49 6.50 -0.64 10.52
C ARG A 49 5.17 0.07 10.40
N LYS A 50 4.72 0.62 11.51
CA LYS A 50 3.61 1.56 11.53
C LYS A 50 4.13 2.95 11.14
N VAL A 51 3.43 3.63 10.24
CA VAL A 51 3.72 5.03 9.92
C VAL A 51 3.36 5.89 11.13
N ASP A 52 4.25 6.81 11.50
CA ASP A 52 4.03 7.69 12.64
C ASP A 52 2.76 8.54 12.46
N THR A 53 1.98 8.71 13.52
CA THR A 53 0.72 9.46 13.49
C THR A 53 0.91 10.93 13.08
N LEU A 54 2.04 11.55 13.44
CA LEU A 54 2.36 12.93 13.00
C LEU A 54 2.60 12.98 11.48
N VAL A 55 3.24 11.95 10.93
CA VAL A 55 3.45 11.82 9.49
C VAL A 55 2.10 11.64 8.78
N LEU A 56 1.23 10.74 9.27
CA LEU A 56 -0.12 10.56 8.71
C LEU A 56 -0.93 11.85 8.75
N GLN A 57 -0.87 12.60 9.85
CA GLN A 57 -1.57 13.87 9.97
C GLN A 57 -1.01 14.93 9.00
N SER A 58 0.31 15.04 8.87
CA SER A 58 0.96 16.00 7.97
C SER A 58 0.69 15.68 6.50
N LYS A 59 0.52 14.40 6.14
CA LYS A 59 0.24 13.92 4.78
C LYS A 59 -1.23 13.56 4.55
N SER A 60 -2.11 13.94 5.46
CA SER A 60 -3.54 13.57 5.39
C SER A 60 -4.28 14.07 4.14
N THR A 61 -3.77 15.07 3.44
CA THR A 61 -4.33 15.59 2.18
C THR A 61 -3.64 15.04 0.93
N SER A 62 -2.63 14.18 1.10
CA SER A 62 -1.84 13.58 0.02
C SER A 62 -2.35 12.18 -0.34
N SER A 63 -1.86 11.64 -1.45
CA SER A 63 -2.07 10.23 -1.80
C SER A 63 -1.20 9.28 -0.97
N LEU A 64 -1.54 8.00 -0.98
CA LEU A 64 -0.72 6.96 -0.33
C LEU A 64 0.64 6.82 -1.04
N SER A 65 0.72 7.06 -2.36
CA SER A 65 2.01 7.10 -3.07
C SER A 65 2.93 8.18 -2.52
N ASP A 66 2.44 9.42 -2.31
CA ASP A 66 3.25 10.53 -1.79
C ASP A 66 3.72 10.27 -0.36
N LEU A 67 2.84 9.67 0.46
CA LEU A 67 3.20 9.26 1.82
C LEU A 67 4.37 8.27 1.79
N LEU A 68 4.26 7.22 0.97
CA LEU A 68 5.26 6.15 0.93
C LEU A 68 6.58 6.61 0.32
N ILE A 69 6.58 7.42 -0.73
CA ILE A 69 7.78 8.01 -1.34
C ILE A 69 8.60 8.75 -0.28
N GLN A 70 7.95 9.58 0.52
CA GLN A 70 8.63 10.51 1.41
C GLN A 70 8.95 9.92 2.80
N HIS A 71 8.24 8.85 3.23
CA HIS A 71 8.31 8.39 4.61
C HIS A 71 8.49 6.87 4.77
N SER A 72 8.80 6.16 3.69
CA SER A 72 8.98 4.70 3.75
C SER A 72 10.20 4.22 2.97
N PRO A 73 10.73 3.02 3.25
CA PRO A 73 11.80 2.41 2.47
C PRO A 73 11.32 1.86 1.12
N VAL A 74 10.04 1.98 0.80
CA VAL A 74 9.42 1.42 -0.40
C VAL A 74 9.69 2.32 -1.60
N PHE A 75 10.22 1.76 -2.66
CA PHE A 75 10.34 2.50 -3.92
C PHE A 75 8.98 2.54 -4.63
N ILE A 76 8.52 3.73 -4.95
CA ILE A 76 7.29 3.97 -5.72
C ILE A 76 7.68 4.39 -7.14
N LYS A 77 7.26 3.60 -8.12
CA LYS A 77 7.36 3.97 -9.53
C LYS A 77 6.09 4.73 -9.91
N THR A 78 6.23 6.02 -10.25
CA THR A 78 5.11 6.87 -10.67
C THR A 78 5.27 7.33 -12.12
N TYR A 79 4.15 7.41 -12.82
CA TYR A 79 4.05 7.89 -14.20
C TYR A 79 3.71 9.39 -14.30
N GLY A 80 3.90 10.12 -13.22
CA GLY A 80 3.59 11.53 -13.06
C GLY A 80 2.33 11.76 -12.24
N PRO A 81 2.08 13.00 -11.78
CA PRO A 81 0.85 13.37 -11.09
C PRO A 81 -0.37 13.06 -11.97
N GLY A 82 -1.43 12.50 -11.38
CA GLY A 82 -2.59 11.98 -12.12
C GLY A 82 -2.37 10.64 -12.82
N GLY A 83 -1.11 10.22 -13.03
CA GLY A 83 -0.74 8.92 -13.57
C GLY A 83 -0.67 7.83 -12.50
N THR A 84 -0.54 6.59 -12.96
CA THR A 84 -0.44 5.41 -12.08
C THR A 84 0.82 5.46 -11.21
N SER A 85 0.69 5.03 -9.96
CA SER A 85 1.80 4.87 -9.02
C SER A 85 1.79 3.48 -8.40
N THR A 86 2.89 2.75 -8.52
CA THR A 86 3.00 1.36 -8.05
C THR A 86 4.17 1.17 -7.10
N ALA A 87 3.98 0.32 -6.09
CA ALA A 87 5.00 0.05 -5.08
C ALA A 87 5.88 -1.13 -5.45
N SER A 88 7.18 -1.02 -5.17
CA SER A 88 8.17 -2.07 -5.27
C SER A 88 8.90 -2.21 -3.94
N PHE A 89 8.61 -3.30 -3.23
CA PHE A 89 9.35 -3.68 -2.03
C PHE A 89 10.56 -4.51 -2.43
N ARG A 90 11.75 -4.19 -1.93
CA ARG A 90 12.95 -5.02 -2.11
C ARG A 90 13.24 -5.41 -3.58
N GLY A 91 12.92 -4.51 -4.51
CA GLY A 91 13.15 -4.73 -5.93
C GLY A 91 12.21 -5.72 -6.62
N THR A 92 11.05 -6.01 -6.04
CA THR A 92 10.00 -6.80 -6.68
C THR A 92 9.08 -5.95 -7.54
N THR A 93 8.16 -6.57 -8.31
CA THR A 93 7.19 -5.84 -9.14
C THR A 93 5.97 -5.36 -8.34
N ALA A 94 5.16 -4.52 -8.95
CA ALA A 94 3.91 -4.01 -8.39
C ALA A 94 2.94 -5.11 -7.93
N SER A 95 2.84 -6.20 -8.69
CA SER A 95 1.97 -7.35 -8.39
C SER A 95 2.45 -8.21 -7.20
N HIS A 96 3.66 -7.98 -6.72
CA HIS A 96 4.21 -8.61 -5.51
C HIS A 96 3.96 -7.80 -4.24
N THR A 97 3.34 -6.62 -4.37
CA THR A 97 2.94 -5.78 -3.24
C THR A 97 1.46 -5.99 -2.94
N LEU A 98 1.18 -6.54 -1.78
CA LEU A 98 -0.17 -6.71 -1.29
C LEU A 98 -0.65 -5.42 -0.62
N VAL A 99 -1.88 -4.99 -0.90
CA VAL A 99 -2.52 -3.86 -0.23
C VAL A 99 -3.79 -4.34 0.45
N LEU A 100 -3.92 -4.06 1.73
CA LEU A 100 -5.03 -4.51 2.55
C LEU A 100 -5.76 -3.30 3.15
N TRP A 101 -7.08 -3.30 3.09
CA TRP A 101 -7.95 -2.38 3.82
C TRP A 101 -8.71 -3.15 4.90
N ASN A 102 -8.43 -2.85 6.18
CA ASN A 102 -9.01 -3.59 7.30
C ASN A 102 -8.87 -5.13 7.16
N GLY A 103 -7.76 -5.59 6.55
CA GLY A 103 -7.46 -7.00 6.31
C GLY A 103 -8.05 -7.60 5.03
N PHE A 104 -8.84 -6.85 4.24
CA PHE A 104 -9.33 -7.25 2.92
C PHE A 104 -8.39 -6.78 1.81
N GLN A 105 -8.11 -7.66 0.85
CA GLN A 105 -7.22 -7.35 -0.27
C GLN A 105 -7.86 -6.35 -1.23
N LEU A 106 -7.09 -5.30 -1.61
CA LEU A 106 -7.47 -4.28 -2.58
C LEU A 106 -6.88 -4.51 -3.98
N ASN A 107 -5.94 -5.46 -4.13
CA ASN A 107 -5.34 -5.73 -5.44
C ASN A 107 -6.41 -6.22 -6.42
N ALA A 108 -6.57 -5.51 -7.54
CA ALA A 108 -7.55 -5.86 -8.56
C ALA A 108 -7.28 -7.26 -9.13
N PRO A 109 -8.25 -8.19 -9.16
CA PRO A 109 -8.04 -9.54 -9.67
C PRO A 109 -7.55 -9.57 -11.12
N SER A 110 -7.95 -8.59 -11.92
CA SER A 110 -7.53 -8.43 -13.32
C SER A 110 -6.03 -8.13 -13.45
N LEU A 111 -5.51 -7.16 -12.68
CA LEU A 111 -4.14 -6.65 -12.80
C LEU A 111 -3.18 -7.21 -11.75
N GLY A 112 -3.70 -7.73 -10.63
CA GLY A 112 -2.89 -8.18 -9.50
C GLY A 112 -2.21 -7.05 -8.72
N GLN A 113 -2.52 -5.78 -8.99
CA GLN A 113 -1.86 -4.62 -8.41
C GLN A 113 -2.86 -3.53 -8.00
N VAL A 114 -2.37 -2.52 -7.28
CA VAL A 114 -3.12 -1.33 -6.85
C VAL A 114 -2.40 -0.08 -7.36
N ASP A 115 -3.17 0.92 -7.78
CA ASP A 115 -2.66 2.27 -8.00
C ASP A 115 -2.67 3.06 -6.69
N PHE A 116 -1.49 3.30 -6.12
CA PHE A 116 -1.32 4.02 -4.86
C PHE A 116 -1.65 5.51 -4.95
N SER A 117 -1.67 6.07 -6.16
CA SER A 117 -2.03 7.48 -6.38
C SER A 117 -3.53 7.73 -6.18
N THR A 118 -4.36 6.67 -6.31
CA THR A 118 -5.82 6.76 -6.14
C THR A 118 -6.27 6.59 -4.69
N ILE A 119 -5.40 6.21 -3.77
CA ILE A 119 -5.74 5.99 -2.37
C ILE A 119 -5.38 7.25 -1.55
N PRO A 120 -6.36 8.03 -1.05
CA PRO A 120 -6.07 9.18 -0.21
C PRO A 120 -5.71 8.75 1.23
N VAL A 121 -4.62 9.28 1.76
CA VAL A 121 -4.21 9.06 3.17
C VAL A 121 -5.29 9.47 4.15
N PHE A 122 -6.11 10.45 3.79
CA PHE A 122 -7.24 10.94 4.57
C PHE A 122 -8.21 9.85 5.05
N LEU A 123 -8.41 8.80 4.25
CA LEU A 123 -9.32 7.71 4.60
C LEU A 123 -8.71 6.73 5.63
N ALA A 124 -7.39 6.67 5.75
CA ALA A 124 -6.70 5.83 6.71
C ALA A 124 -6.65 6.47 8.11
N ASP A 125 -6.82 5.69 9.16
CA ASP A 125 -6.47 6.08 10.53
C ASP A 125 -5.08 5.55 10.88
N ASP A 126 -4.69 4.44 10.26
CA ASP A 126 -3.41 3.79 10.44
C ASP A 126 -2.90 3.21 9.11
N VAL A 127 -1.59 3.33 8.88
CA VAL A 127 -0.90 2.71 7.76
C VAL A 127 0.29 1.94 8.30
N SER A 128 0.36 0.65 7.99
CA SER A 128 1.50 -0.17 8.36
C SER A 128 2.07 -0.91 7.16
N LEU A 129 3.38 -1.10 7.19
CA LEU A 129 4.15 -1.76 6.15
C LEU A 129 4.69 -3.06 6.71
N ASN A 130 4.53 -4.15 5.98
CA ASN A 130 5.06 -5.46 6.33
C ASN A 130 5.86 -5.99 5.14
N TRP A 131 7.00 -6.62 5.40
CA TRP A 131 7.82 -7.27 4.38
C TRP A 131 8.49 -8.52 4.92
N GLY A 132 9.07 -9.33 4.03
CA GLY A 132 9.69 -10.59 4.41
C GLY A 132 8.73 -11.50 5.19
N SER A 133 9.16 -11.96 6.35
CA SER A 133 8.35 -12.83 7.22
C SER A 133 7.06 -12.18 7.75
N GLY A 134 6.92 -10.87 7.65
CA GLY A 134 5.72 -10.14 8.06
C GLY A 134 4.51 -10.29 7.13
N THR A 135 4.65 -10.91 5.96
CA THR A 135 3.57 -11.08 4.96
C THR A 135 2.90 -12.45 5.00
N SER A 136 3.22 -13.30 5.97
CA SER A 136 2.84 -14.72 6.00
C SER A 136 1.34 -15.00 6.08
N ASN A 137 0.54 -14.05 6.55
CA ASN A 137 -0.90 -14.23 6.79
C ASN A 137 -1.78 -14.11 5.53
N ASN A 138 -1.21 -13.74 4.37
CA ASN A 138 -1.91 -13.66 3.09
C ASN A 138 -1.01 -14.14 1.95
N SER A 139 -1.62 -14.61 0.86
CA SER A 139 -0.93 -14.88 -0.41
C SER A 139 -0.68 -13.57 -1.18
N GLY A 140 0.27 -13.57 -2.12
CA GLY A 140 0.53 -12.44 -3.01
C GLY A 140 1.60 -11.45 -2.54
N GLY A 141 1.88 -11.35 -1.24
CA GLY A 141 2.88 -10.44 -0.68
C GLY A 141 4.32 -10.96 -0.78
N LEU A 142 4.82 -11.29 -1.98
CA LEU A 142 6.21 -11.76 -2.18
C LEU A 142 7.25 -10.68 -1.87
N GLY A 143 6.95 -9.44 -2.17
CA GLY A 143 7.78 -8.28 -1.85
C GLY A 143 7.45 -7.70 -0.48
N GLY A 144 6.17 -7.43 -0.25
CA GLY A 144 5.69 -6.80 0.96
C GLY A 144 4.18 -6.60 0.97
N ALA A 145 3.69 -5.97 2.04
CA ALA A 145 2.30 -5.60 2.18
C ALA A 145 2.15 -4.21 2.81
N VAL A 146 1.14 -3.48 2.36
CA VAL A 146 0.68 -2.22 2.94
C VAL A 146 -0.69 -2.45 3.54
N ASN A 147 -0.84 -2.23 4.85
CA ASN A 147 -2.13 -2.32 5.52
C ASN A 147 -2.65 -0.91 5.79
N ILE A 148 -3.90 -0.69 5.48
CA ILE A 148 -4.67 0.52 5.71
C ILE A 148 -5.78 0.15 6.67
N ASP A 149 -5.73 0.65 7.89
CA ASP A 149 -6.68 0.28 8.91
C ASP A 149 -7.48 1.49 9.39
N ASN A 150 -8.75 1.23 9.74
CA ASN A 150 -9.62 2.17 10.39
C ASN A 150 -9.89 1.73 11.82
N THR A 151 -9.75 2.68 12.75
CA THR A 151 -9.98 2.44 14.17
C THR A 151 -11.37 2.89 14.57
N HIS A 152 -11.98 2.10 15.46
CA HIS A 152 -13.28 2.43 16.04
C HIS A 152 -13.06 3.16 17.34
N HIS A 153 -13.75 4.27 17.51
CA HIS A 153 -13.70 5.05 18.73
C HIS A 153 -15.07 5.04 19.39
N PHE A 154 -15.09 4.63 20.66
CA PHE A 154 -16.24 4.82 21.56
C PHE A 154 -15.85 5.87 22.61
N GLY A 155 -16.78 6.71 23.01
CA GLY A 155 -16.52 7.80 23.96
C GLY A 155 -17.69 8.76 24.00
N ASP A 156 -17.46 9.99 24.33
CA ASP A 156 -18.45 11.04 24.28
C ASP A 156 -17.87 12.23 23.49
N GLY A 157 -18.44 12.54 22.35
CA GLY A 157 -18.03 13.73 21.62
C GLY A 157 -18.43 13.79 20.16
N PHE A 158 -18.63 15.00 19.72
CA PHE A 158 -18.81 15.34 18.31
C PHE A 158 -17.45 15.68 17.69
N LEU A 159 -17.22 15.20 16.49
CA LEU A 159 -16.02 15.48 15.70
C LEU A 159 -16.42 16.18 14.41
N LEU A 160 -15.79 17.31 14.15
CA LEU A 160 -15.78 17.97 12.85
C LEU A 160 -14.34 18.34 12.49
N ASP A 161 -13.83 17.77 11.40
CA ASP A 161 -12.50 18.07 10.84
C ASP A 161 -12.67 18.47 9.37
N LEU A 162 -12.41 19.75 9.06
CA LEU A 162 -12.53 20.32 7.72
C LEU A 162 -11.13 20.73 7.25
N LYS A 163 -10.70 20.23 6.09
CA LYS A 163 -9.43 20.64 5.48
C LYS A 163 -9.69 21.12 4.07
N GLN A 164 -9.11 22.27 3.75
CA GLN A 164 -9.13 22.83 2.41
C GLN A 164 -7.69 23.07 1.98
N THR A 165 -7.33 22.60 0.79
CA THR A 165 -6.02 22.86 0.17
C THR A 165 -6.21 23.61 -1.14
N TYR A 166 -5.22 24.48 -1.44
CA TYR A 166 -5.08 25.13 -2.73
C TYR A 166 -3.59 25.16 -3.08
N GLY A 167 -3.25 24.74 -4.30
CA GLY A 167 -1.86 24.60 -4.70
C GLY A 167 -1.60 24.99 -6.15
N SER A 168 -0.33 24.86 -6.55
CA SER A 168 0.13 25.02 -7.93
C SER A 168 -0.68 24.15 -8.89
N PHE A 169 -0.73 24.51 -10.16
CA PHE A 169 -1.42 23.77 -11.23
C PHE A 169 -2.92 23.64 -10.98
N ASN A 170 -3.52 24.70 -10.40
CA ASN A 170 -4.94 24.76 -10.02
C ASN A 170 -5.39 23.56 -9.16
N THR A 171 -4.50 23.06 -8.28
CA THR A 171 -4.80 21.94 -7.40
C THR A 171 -5.71 22.39 -6.28
N LEU A 172 -6.86 21.73 -6.12
CA LEU A 172 -7.87 22.02 -5.10
C LEU A 172 -8.28 20.75 -4.37
N GLY A 173 -8.12 20.71 -3.05
CA GLY A 173 -8.54 19.59 -2.21
C GLY A 173 -9.49 20.02 -1.12
N SER A 174 -10.59 19.28 -0.95
CA SER A 174 -11.57 19.47 0.13
C SER A 174 -11.78 18.16 0.87
N PHE A 175 -11.63 18.16 2.20
CA PHE A 175 -11.70 16.96 3.02
C PHE A 175 -12.55 17.26 4.25
N VAL A 176 -13.53 16.39 4.52
CA VAL A 176 -14.49 16.57 5.60
C VAL A 176 -14.60 15.27 6.39
N THR A 177 -14.43 15.37 7.71
CA THR A 177 -14.80 14.29 8.63
C THR A 177 -15.85 14.83 9.58
N VAL A 178 -16.98 14.12 9.66
CA VAL A 178 -18.03 14.36 10.66
C VAL A 178 -18.26 13.07 11.41
N GLY A 179 -18.35 13.13 12.72
CA GLY A 179 -18.63 11.97 13.54
C GLY A 179 -19.24 12.31 14.89
N ASN A 180 -19.85 11.33 15.50
CA ASN A 180 -20.30 11.40 16.88
C ASN A 180 -19.96 10.09 17.58
N TYR A 181 -19.19 10.19 18.64
CA TYR A 181 -18.70 9.07 19.42
C TYR A 181 -19.48 8.97 20.71
N GLY A 182 -20.39 8.00 20.81
CA GLY A 182 -21.09 7.67 22.05
C GLY A 182 -20.48 6.43 22.72
N LYS A 183 -20.88 6.16 23.97
CA LYS A 183 -20.34 5.03 24.75
C LYS A 183 -20.64 3.66 24.16
N LYS A 184 -21.75 3.51 23.43
CA LYS A 184 -22.19 2.24 22.84
C LYS A 184 -22.43 2.31 21.33
N PHE A 185 -22.52 3.51 20.79
CA PHE A 185 -22.78 3.75 19.37
C PHE A 185 -21.89 4.87 18.90
N SER A 186 -21.21 4.66 17.79
CA SER A 186 -20.44 5.69 17.11
C SER A 186 -20.73 5.65 15.62
N PHE A 187 -20.74 6.83 15.00
CA PHE A 187 -20.72 6.95 13.56
C PHE A 187 -19.68 7.98 13.13
N ARG A 188 -19.13 7.78 11.94
CA ARG A 188 -18.19 8.69 11.30
C ARG A 188 -18.40 8.65 9.80
N VAL A 189 -18.32 9.81 9.16
CA VAL A 189 -18.32 9.95 7.70
C VAL A 189 -17.10 10.75 7.32
N LYS A 190 -16.27 10.20 6.44
CA LYS A 190 -15.18 10.90 5.77
C LYS A 190 -15.58 11.11 4.31
N ALA A 191 -15.43 12.33 3.79
CA ALA A 191 -15.67 12.67 2.40
C ALA A 191 -14.53 13.54 1.88
N TYR A 192 -14.17 13.36 0.61
CA TYR A 192 -13.13 14.18 -0.01
C TYR A 192 -13.41 14.43 -1.49
N ARG A 193 -12.85 15.52 -1.99
CA ARG A 193 -12.70 15.82 -3.40
C ARG A 193 -11.31 16.41 -3.61
N ASN A 194 -10.59 15.90 -4.60
CA ASN A 194 -9.28 16.40 -5.02
C ASN A 194 -9.25 16.56 -6.53
N SER A 195 -8.77 17.70 -7.03
CA SER A 195 -8.69 17.98 -8.47
C SER A 195 -7.48 18.84 -8.79
N SER A 196 -6.96 18.71 -10.01
CA SER A 196 -5.87 19.54 -10.53
C SER A 196 -5.94 19.59 -12.05
N ASP A 197 -5.53 20.71 -12.65
CA ASP A 197 -5.28 20.81 -14.09
C ASP A 197 -3.94 20.17 -14.44
N ASN A 198 -3.01 20.14 -13.47
CA ASN A 198 -1.73 19.45 -13.56
C ASN A 198 -0.87 19.85 -14.77
N ASP A 199 -0.99 21.13 -15.18
CA ASP A 199 -0.41 21.76 -16.38
C ASP A 199 0.98 22.37 -16.14
N PHE A 200 1.82 21.69 -15.34
CA PHE A 200 3.16 22.16 -15.01
C PHE A 200 4.07 22.27 -16.24
N GLU A 201 5.05 23.17 -16.15
CA GLU A 201 6.10 23.33 -17.16
C GLU A 201 7.22 22.31 -16.92
N TYR A 202 7.81 21.81 -18.02
CA TYR A 202 8.94 20.88 -18.01
C TYR A 202 9.83 21.08 -19.26
N GLU A 203 11.11 20.72 -19.13
CA GLU A 203 12.03 20.65 -20.27
C GLU A 203 11.79 19.35 -21.06
N ASN A 204 11.44 19.46 -22.35
CA ASN A 204 11.22 18.29 -23.19
C ASN A 204 12.54 17.75 -23.75
N LEU A 205 13.02 16.66 -23.14
CA LEU A 205 14.27 16.00 -23.54
C LEU A 205 14.17 15.21 -24.85
N ALA A 206 12.97 15.08 -25.44
CA ALA A 206 12.75 14.39 -26.71
C ALA A 206 12.90 15.33 -27.94
N THR A 207 13.08 16.64 -27.75
CA THR A 207 13.28 17.63 -28.80
C THR A 207 14.73 18.14 -28.80
N ILE A 208 15.23 18.61 -29.96
CA ILE A 208 16.54 19.27 -30.08
C ILE A 208 16.34 20.54 -30.91
N PRO A 209 16.56 21.76 -30.35
CA PRO A 209 16.92 22.00 -28.93
C PRO A 209 15.82 21.58 -27.98
N HIS A 210 16.18 21.36 -26.70
CA HIS A 210 15.18 21.07 -25.66
C HIS A 210 14.28 22.29 -25.47
N GLU A 211 12.97 22.05 -25.52
CA GLU A 211 11.97 23.11 -25.42
C GLU A 211 11.24 23.01 -24.06
N THR A 212 10.97 24.16 -23.44
CA THR A 212 10.06 24.20 -22.30
C THR A 212 8.63 24.05 -22.79
N MET A 213 7.94 23.04 -22.29
CA MET A 213 6.55 22.71 -22.65
C MET A 213 5.68 22.63 -21.40
N LYS A 214 4.38 22.89 -21.58
CA LYS A 214 3.39 22.58 -20.54
C LYS A 214 2.89 21.13 -20.69
N GLN A 215 2.72 20.47 -19.53
CA GLN A 215 2.10 19.15 -19.48
C GLN A 215 0.66 19.24 -20.03
N ARG A 216 0.28 18.27 -20.83
CA ARG A 216 -1.03 18.16 -21.45
C ARG A 216 -1.69 16.85 -21.09
N ASN A 217 -3.02 16.82 -21.16
CA ASN A 217 -3.82 15.63 -20.86
C ASN A 217 -3.50 15.03 -19.47
N ALA A 218 -3.48 15.88 -18.44
CA ALA A 218 -3.02 15.48 -17.12
C ALA A 218 -3.99 15.86 -16.00
N GLU A 219 -5.10 16.49 -16.35
CA GLU A 219 -6.14 16.91 -15.42
C GLU A 219 -6.83 15.70 -14.78
N PHE A 220 -7.17 15.85 -13.51
CA PHE A 220 -7.89 14.82 -12.77
C PHE A 220 -8.90 15.37 -11.79
N VAL A 221 -9.92 14.57 -11.49
CA VAL A 221 -10.88 14.78 -10.40
C VAL A 221 -11.13 13.45 -9.71
N ASP A 222 -10.73 13.37 -8.43
CA ASP A 222 -10.99 12.23 -7.56
C ASP A 222 -11.91 12.67 -6.42
N PHE A 223 -12.91 11.87 -6.10
CA PHE A 223 -13.76 12.10 -4.94
C PHE A 223 -14.23 10.78 -4.32
N GLY A 224 -14.61 10.83 -3.06
CA GLY A 224 -15.12 9.66 -2.39
C GLY A 224 -15.76 9.96 -1.04
N VAL A 225 -16.46 8.96 -0.53
CA VAL A 225 -17.13 8.99 0.76
C VAL A 225 -16.98 7.65 1.47
N MET A 226 -16.72 7.72 2.78
CA MET A 226 -16.56 6.54 3.64
C MET A 226 -17.35 6.73 4.93
N PRO A 227 -18.63 6.30 4.98
CA PRO A 227 -19.39 6.16 6.21
C PRO A 227 -18.95 4.91 7.00
N GLU A 228 -18.90 5.05 8.31
CA GLU A 228 -18.60 3.99 9.27
C GLU A 228 -19.55 4.07 10.45
N ILE A 229 -20.05 2.94 10.89
CA ILE A 229 -20.90 2.79 12.08
C ILE A 229 -20.34 1.67 12.93
N SER A 230 -20.22 1.91 14.24
CA SER A 230 -19.81 0.89 15.20
C SER A 230 -20.77 0.86 16.39
N VAL A 231 -21.10 -0.36 16.83
CA VAL A 231 -22.00 -0.60 17.96
C VAL A 231 -21.33 -1.55 18.93
N LEU A 232 -21.29 -1.14 20.22
CA LEU A 232 -20.79 -1.96 21.32
C LEU A 232 -21.97 -2.58 22.07
N LEU A 233 -22.06 -3.90 22.07
CA LEU A 233 -23.09 -4.72 22.71
C LEU A 233 -22.44 -5.65 23.75
N GLY A 234 -22.23 -5.15 24.96
CA GLY A 234 -21.51 -5.87 26.00
C GLY A 234 -20.05 -6.17 25.58
N LYS A 235 -19.74 -7.45 25.35
CA LYS A 235 -18.41 -7.91 24.90
C LYS A 235 -18.29 -7.95 23.35
N ASN A 236 -19.32 -7.52 22.64
CA ASN A 236 -19.37 -7.64 21.18
C ASN A 236 -19.26 -6.26 20.54
N VAL A 237 -18.51 -6.16 19.44
CA VAL A 237 -18.43 -4.98 18.59
C VAL A 237 -18.90 -5.34 17.19
N ILE A 238 -19.88 -4.59 16.69
CA ILE A 238 -20.33 -4.68 15.29
C ILE A 238 -19.86 -3.42 14.59
N THR A 239 -19.25 -3.58 13.42
CA THR A 239 -18.82 -2.47 12.59
C THR A 239 -19.30 -2.66 11.17
N VAL A 240 -19.83 -1.61 10.58
CA VAL A 240 -20.18 -1.51 9.17
C VAL A 240 -19.41 -0.35 8.56
N SER A 241 -18.75 -0.58 7.46
CA SER A 241 -18.03 0.46 6.72
C SER A 241 -18.26 0.29 5.22
N SER A 242 -18.34 1.43 4.53
CA SER A 242 -18.50 1.51 3.09
C SER A 242 -17.54 2.54 2.53
N TRP A 243 -16.65 2.14 1.65
CA TRP A 243 -15.73 3.03 0.94
C TRP A 243 -16.15 3.13 -0.52
N ASN A 244 -16.72 4.27 -0.91
CA ASN A 244 -17.12 4.58 -2.28
C ASN A 244 -16.20 5.66 -2.85
N GLN A 245 -15.67 5.41 -4.06
CA GLN A 245 -14.65 6.26 -4.66
C GLN A 245 -14.83 6.31 -6.17
N TRP A 246 -14.61 7.49 -6.74
CA TRP A 246 -14.64 7.78 -8.18
C TRP A 246 -13.38 8.53 -8.58
N ASN A 247 -12.64 7.99 -9.54
CA ASN A 247 -11.42 8.59 -10.07
C ASN A 247 -11.62 8.86 -11.56
N ASN A 248 -11.58 10.13 -11.95
CA ASN A 248 -11.62 10.58 -13.32
C ASN A 248 -10.30 11.24 -13.66
N ARG A 249 -9.46 10.57 -14.44
CA ARG A 249 -8.10 10.99 -14.71
C ARG A 249 -7.78 10.92 -16.18
N ASN A 250 -7.29 12.00 -16.73
CA ASN A 250 -6.58 11.99 -17.97
C ASN A 250 -5.12 11.67 -17.69
N LEU A 251 -4.48 10.90 -18.58
CA LEU A 251 -3.12 10.41 -18.33
C LEU A 251 -2.12 11.35 -19.00
N PRO A 252 -1.08 11.82 -18.25
CA PRO A 252 -0.13 12.79 -18.75
C PRO A 252 0.52 12.35 -20.07
N SER A 253 0.56 13.23 -21.05
CA SER A 253 1.23 12.97 -22.32
C SER A 253 2.72 12.72 -22.13
N ILE A 254 3.30 11.79 -22.89
CA ILE A 254 4.73 11.54 -22.89
C ILE A 254 5.48 12.61 -23.68
N MET A 255 6.75 12.87 -23.32
CA MET A 255 7.60 13.89 -24.00
C MET A 255 7.67 13.71 -25.52
N PRO A 256 7.86 12.48 -26.09
CA PRO A 256 7.89 12.29 -27.53
C PRO A 256 6.56 12.54 -28.27
N ASN A 257 5.46 12.78 -27.55
CA ASN A 257 4.15 13.04 -28.17
C ASN A 257 4.02 14.48 -28.75
N VAL A 258 5.13 15.07 -29.22
CA VAL A 258 5.16 16.40 -29.82
C VAL A 258 4.26 16.54 -31.05
N PHE A 259 4.07 15.45 -31.80
CA PHE A 259 3.21 15.40 -32.98
C PHE A 259 1.74 15.05 -32.68
N ASN A 260 1.35 15.02 -31.39
CA ASN A 260 0.01 14.62 -30.95
C ASN A 260 -0.47 13.30 -31.56
N VAL A 261 0.37 12.28 -31.52
CA VAL A 261 0.00 10.92 -31.96
C VAL A 261 -1.04 10.35 -31.00
N ASN A 262 -0.79 10.41 -29.70
CA ASN A 262 -1.81 10.12 -28.69
C ASN A 262 -2.67 11.37 -28.50
N LEU A 263 -3.92 11.29 -28.94
CA LEU A 263 -4.88 12.41 -28.90
C LEU A 263 -5.58 12.49 -27.56
N GLU A 264 -5.99 11.33 -27.02
CA GLU A 264 -6.77 11.21 -25.80
C GLU A 264 -6.34 9.94 -25.10
N GLU A 265 -6.02 10.03 -23.81
CA GLU A 265 -5.67 8.90 -22.95
C GLU A 265 -6.23 9.16 -21.56
N TRP A 266 -7.08 8.24 -21.05
CA TRP A 266 -7.70 8.43 -19.74
C TRP A 266 -8.04 7.12 -19.03
N THR A 267 -8.22 7.23 -17.69
CA THR A 267 -8.84 6.20 -16.85
C THR A 267 -10.08 6.75 -16.16
N ARG A 268 -11.07 5.88 -15.95
CA ARG A 268 -12.28 6.15 -15.19
C ARG A 268 -12.55 4.94 -14.29
N ASP A 269 -12.37 5.13 -13.00
CA ASP A 269 -12.44 4.05 -12.02
C ASP A 269 -13.52 4.35 -10.98
N ASN A 270 -14.39 3.38 -10.74
CA ASN A 270 -15.43 3.44 -9.73
C ASN A 270 -15.30 2.24 -8.79
N PHE A 271 -15.17 2.50 -7.50
CA PHE A 271 -15.03 1.48 -6.47
C PHE A 271 -16.11 1.65 -5.41
N SER A 272 -16.81 0.55 -5.08
CA SER A 272 -17.71 0.46 -3.94
C SER A 272 -17.31 -0.75 -3.10
N ARG A 273 -16.69 -0.52 -1.95
CA ARG A 273 -16.12 -1.53 -1.06
C ARG A 273 -16.87 -1.48 0.26
N ASN A 274 -17.57 -2.55 0.59
CA ASN A 274 -18.45 -2.59 1.74
C ASN A 274 -18.08 -3.77 2.62
N PHE A 275 -18.03 -3.58 3.94
CA PHE A 275 -17.84 -4.69 4.86
C PHE A 275 -18.69 -4.57 6.13
N VAL A 276 -18.92 -5.72 6.75
CA VAL A 276 -19.46 -5.88 8.09
C VAL A 276 -18.47 -6.72 8.88
N SER A 277 -18.17 -6.30 10.11
CA SER A 277 -17.34 -7.02 11.07
C SER A 277 -18.14 -7.25 12.35
N PHE A 278 -18.11 -8.47 12.85
CA PHE A 278 -18.55 -8.83 14.20
C PHE A 278 -17.36 -9.34 14.98
N LYS A 279 -17.04 -8.71 16.12
CA LYS A 279 -15.96 -9.13 16.99
C LYS A 279 -16.48 -9.35 18.41
N THR A 280 -16.21 -10.52 18.96
CA THR A 280 -16.54 -10.87 20.35
C THR A 280 -15.29 -11.13 21.14
N TYR A 281 -15.33 -10.75 22.41
CA TYR A 281 -14.20 -10.90 23.33
C TYR A 281 -14.59 -11.79 24.50
N TRP A 282 -13.66 -12.61 24.96
CA TRP A 282 -13.71 -13.32 26.24
C TRP A 282 -12.38 -13.11 26.98
N GLU A 283 -12.27 -13.66 28.17
CA GLU A 283 -11.16 -13.37 29.08
C GLU A 283 -9.77 -13.60 28.50
N THR A 284 -9.63 -14.63 27.66
CA THR A 284 -8.34 -15.07 27.11
C THR A 284 -8.25 -14.95 25.59
N GLY A 285 -9.23 -14.33 24.94
CA GLY A 285 -9.18 -14.27 23.48
C GLY A 285 -10.29 -13.45 22.81
N SER A 286 -10.34 -13.56 21.49
CA SER A 286 -11.37 -12.94 20.67
C SER A 286 -11.63 -13.73 19.40
N LEU A 287 -12.86 -13.68 18.92
CA LEU A 287 -13.27 -14.15 17.59
C LEU A 287 -13.79 -12.96 16.79
N GLN A 288 -13.30 -12.80 15.59
CA GLN A 288 -13.77 -11.79 14.65
C GLN A 288 -14.21 -12.44 13.35
N LEU A 289 -15.46 -12.18 12.96
CA LEU A 289 -16.03 -12.57 11.68
C LEU A 289 -16.18 -11.33 10.81
N LYS A 290 -15.70 -11.39 9.57
CA LYS A 290 -15.80 -10.29 8.61
C LYS A 290 -16.38 -10.81 7.31
N SER A 291 -17.28 -10.02 6.71
CA SER A 291 -17.85 -10.27 5.40
C SER A 291 -17.76 -8.99 4.58
N ALA A 292 -17.27 -9.08 3.35
CA ALA A 292 -17.16 -7.92 2.46
C ALA A 292 -17.62 -8.23 1.04
N ALA A 293 -18.12 -7.20 0.36
CA ALA A 293 -18.43 -7.20 -1.06
C ALA A 293 -17.85 -5.96 -1.72
N PHE A 294 -16.97 -6.15 -2.70
CA PHE A 294 -16.35 -5.10 -3.48
C PHE A 294 -16.88 -5.14 -4.91
N VAL A 295 -17.37 -4.02 -5.39
CA VAL A 295 -17.79 -3.82 -6.78
C VAL A 295 -16.85 -2.79 -7.39
N GLU A 296 -16.14 -3.17 -8.42
CA GLU A 296 -15.13 -2.33 -9.07
C GLU A 296 -15.41 -2.26 -10.56
N ASN A 297 -15.35 -1.05 -11.12
CA ASN A 297 -15.41 -0.81 -12.56
C ASN A 297 -14.21 0.06 -12.94
N GLN A 298 -13.33 -0.47 -13.78
CA GLN A 298 -12.11 0.19 -14.23
C GLN A 298 -12.14 0.28 -15.75
N GLN A 299 -11.96 1.49 -16.26
CA GLN A 299 -11.92 1.77 -17.69
C GLN A 299 -10.60 2.43 -18.06
N TYR A 300 -10.01 2.00 -19.17
CA TYR A 300 -8.84 2.62 -19.79
C TYR A 300 -9.07 2.81 -21.28
N PHE A 301 -8.85 4.03 -21.76
CA PHE A 301 -9.06 4.43 -23.14
C PHE A 301 -7.82 5.10 -23.72
N LEU A 302 -7.48 4.77 -24.96
CA LEU A 302 -6.42 5.42 -25.73
C LEU A 302 -6.86 5.61 -27.18
N LEU A 303 -6.97 6.87 -27.60
CA LEU A 303 -7.20 7.29 -28.99
C LEU A 303 -5.89 7.77 -29.59
N THR A 304 -5.50 7.21 -30.73
CA THR A 304 -4.26 7.59 -31.43
C THR A 304 -4.56 8.09 -32.84
N ARG A 305 -3.64 8.92 -33.36
CA ARG A 305 -3.64 9.37 -34.74
C ARG A 305 -2.68 8.51 -35.55
N ILE A 306 -3.07 8.11 -36.74
CA ILE A 306 -2.22 7.42 -37.72
C ILE A 306 -1.43 8.48 -38.49
N PRO A 307 -0.09 8.61 -38.32
CA PRO A 307 0.67 9.68 -38.93
C PRO A 307 0.64 9.69 -40.47
N SER A 308 0.44 8.53 -41.12
CA SER A 308 0.49 8.39 -42.58
C SER A 308 -0.70 9.02 -43.30
N ASN A 309 -1.88 9.05 -42.71
CA ASN A 309 -3.12 9.53 -43.33
C ASN A 309 -3.92 10.47 -42.43
N ASN A 310 -3.41 10.78 -41.26
CA ASN A 310 -4.05 11.65 -40.27
C ASN A 310 -5.39 11.13 -39.71
N ASP A 311 -5.75 9.87 -39.99
CA ASP A 311 -6.94 9.23 -39.43
C ASP A 311 -6.77 8.96 -37.95
N THR A 312 -7.86 8.79 -37.22
CA THR A 312 -7.86 8.43 -35.81
C THR A 312 -8.29 6.99 -35.63
N VAL A 313 -7.64 6.30 -34.69
CA VAL A 313 -7.99 4.93 -34.31
C VAL A 313 -8.06 4.80 -32.80
N THR A 314 -9.10 4.15 -32.29
CA THR A 314 -9.16 3.73 -30.91
C THR A 314 -8.19 2.56 -30.72
N PHE A 315 -7.04 2.85 -30.12
CA PHE A 315 -5.99 1.86 -29.91
C PHE A 315 -6.31 0.94 -28.74
N ILE A 316 -6.85 1.50 -27.66
CA ILE A 316 -7.30 0.74 -26.49
C ILE A 316 -8.66 1.27 -26.04
N ASN A 317 -9.57 0.35 -25.75
CA ASN A 317 -10.81 0.61 -25.04
C ASN A 317 -11.07 -0.59 -24.12
N SER A 318 -10.52 -0.52 -22.92
CA SER A 318 -10.57 -1.62 -21.94
C SER A 318 -11.58 -1.30 -20.84
N GLU A 319 -12.49 -2.21 -20.58
CA GLU A 319 -13.43 -2.14 -19.45
C GLU A 319 -13.34 -3.42 -18.63
N ASN A 320 -13.08 -3.30 -17.32
CA ASN A 320 -13.02 -4.39 -16.37
C ASN A 320 -14.04 -4.15 -15.24
N LYS A 321 -14.97 -5.07 -15.07
CA LYS A 321 -15.95 -5.08 -13.98
C LYS A 321 -15.70 -6.25 -13.07
N ALA A 322 -15.42 -6.00 -11.79
CA ALA A 322 -15.17 -7.03 -10.81
C ALA A 322 -16.23 -7.01 -9.70
N LEU A 323 -16.65 -8.19 -9.28
CA LEU A 323 -17.38 -8.43 -8.04
C LEU A 323 -16.52 -9.38 -7.20
N ILE A 324 -16.13 -8.95 -6.00
CA ILE A 324 -15.28 -9.72 -5.10
C ILE A 324 -16.02 -9.86 -3.77
N CYS A 325 -16.23 -11.11 -3.35
CA CYS A 325 -16.82 -11.42 -2.05
C CYS A 325 -15.76 -12.01 -1.14
N HIS A 326 -15.59 -11.45 0.05
CA HIS A 326 -14.62 -11.89 1.06
C HIS A 326 -15.35 -12.38 2.31
N GLN A 327 -14.90 -13.51 2.85
CA GLN A 327 -15.31 -14.02 4.16
C GLN A 327 -14.07 -14.34 4.98
N ILE A 328 -13.95 -13.75 6.16
CA ILE A 328 -12.79 -13.93 7.03
C ILE A 328 -13.26 -14.26 8.45
N ALA A 329 -12.72 -15.33 9.02
CA ALA A 329 -12.84 -15.65 10.44
C ALA A 329 -11.45 -15.61 11.08
N ASN A 330 -11.26 -14.75 12.09
CA ASN A 330 -10.02 -14.62 12.85
C ASN A 330 -10.28 -15.04 14.31
N LEU A 331 -9.48 -15.97 14.80
CA LEU A 331 -9.44 -16.38 16.20
C LEU A 331 -8.11 -15.94 16.81
N GLU A 332 -8.16 -15.28 17.95
CA GLU A 332 -6.99 -15.01 18.80
C GLU A 332 -7.24 -15.61 20.16
N GLN A 333 -6.35 -16.49 20.62
CA GLN A 333 -6.47 -17.19 21.89
C GLN A 333 -5.14 -17.16 22.64
N HIS A 334 -5.15 -16.62 23.85
CA HIS A 334 -4.06 -16.79 24.80
C HIS A 334 -4.13 -18.20 25.38
N LEU A 335 -3.04 -18.95 25.33
CA LEU A 335 -2.99 -20.35 25.75
C LEU A 335 -2.50 -20.47 27.18
N TYR A 336 -1.20 -20.36 27.38
CA TYR A 336 -0.53 -20.53 28.67
C TYR A 336 0.72 -19.66 28.73
N LYS A 337 0.95 -18.97 29.84
CA LYS A 337 2.09 -18.04 30.06
C LYS A 337 2.11 -16.99 28.92
N SER A 338 3.21 -16.95 28.16
CA SER A 338 3.42 -16.02 27.02
C SER A 338 2.90 -16.56 25.68
N TRP A 339 2.38 -17.79 25.63
CA TRP A 339 1.98 -18.43 24.39
C TRP A 339 0.57 -18.03 23.95
N SER A 340 0.44 -17.70 22.69
CA SER A 340 -0.83 -17.37 22.03
C SER A 340 -0.94 -18.02 20.67
N LEU A 341 -2.18 -18.37 20.31
CA LEU A 341 -2.56 -18.91 19.03
C LEU A 341 -3.38 -17.88 18.26
N LYS A 342 -3.04 -17.65 17.00
CA LYS A 342 -3.89 -16.98 16.02
C LYS A 342 -4.26 -17.96 14.94
N ALA A 343 -5.54 -17.99 14.56
CA ALA A 343 -6.00 -18.77 13.43
C ALA A 343 -6.86 -17.89 12.53
N LYS A 344 -6.75 -18.07 11.22
CA LYS A 344 -7.56 -17.37 10.22
C LYS A 344 -8.06 -18.37 9.18
N LEU A 345 -9.36 -18.30 8.89
CA LEU A 345 -9.95 -18.88 7.68
C LEU A 345 -10.41 -17.74 6.79
N GLN A 346 -10.06 -17.80 5.53
CA GLN A 346 -10.44 -16.80 4.54
C GLN A 346 -10.92 -17.49 3.28
N TRP A 347 -12.08 -17.04 2.77
CA TRP A 347 -12.60 -17.42 1.47
C TRP A 347 -12.87 -16.16 0.66
N ASP A 348 -12.31 -16.12 -0.56
CA ASP A 348 -12.52 -15.05 -1.52
C ASP A 348 -13.10 -15.63 -2.80
N ASN A 349 -14.15 -15.01 -3.31
CA ASN A 349 -14.73 -15.31 -4.61
C ASN A 349 -14.60 -14.08 -5.50
N GLU A 350 -13.85 -14.23 -6.57
CA GLU A 350 -13.59 -13.19 -7.56
C GLU A 350 -14.36 -13.51 -8.85
N GLN A 351 -15.10 -12.53 -9.35
CA GLN A 351 -15.82 -12.59 -10.62
C GLN A 351 -15.46 -11.37 -11.44
N VAL A 352 -14.88 -11.57 -12.62
CA VAL A 352 -14.44 -10.46 -13.49
C VAL A 352 -15.03 -10.63 -14.89
N ARG A 353 -15.64 -9.56 -15.38
CA ARG A 353 -16.02 -9.37 -16.79
C ARG A 353 -15.12 -8.32 -17.39
N SER A 354 -14.49 -8.64 -18.49
CA SER A 354 -13.67 -7.72 -19.26
C SER A 354 -13.99 -7.87 -20.75
N ASN A 355 -13.96 -6.79 -21.49
CA ASN A 355 -14.02 -6.86 -22.95
C ASN A 355 -12.70 -7.38 -23.56
N ASN A 356 -11.67 -7.58 -22.72
CA ASN A 356 -10.40 -8.23 -23.10
C ASN A 356 -10.40 -9.75 -22.82
N TYR A 357 -11.50 -10.32 -22.36
CA TYR A 357 -11.61 -11.76 -22.05
C TYR A 357 -12.71 -12.41 -22.88
N GLU A 358 -12.54 -13.68 -23.18
CA GLU A 358 -13.63 -14.52 -23.64
C GLU A 358 -14.55 -14.88 -22.46
N GLY A 359 -15.63 -14.11 -22.27
CA GLY A 359 -16.60 -14.32 -21.22
C GLY A 359 -16.17 -13.90 -19.81
N GLU A 360 -17.00 -14.22 -18.83
CA GLU A 360 -16.73 -13.94 -17.41
C GLU A 360 -15.73 -14.95 -16.86
N LYS A 361 -14.73 -14.47 -16.12
CA LYS A 361 -13.76 -15.31 -15.40
C LYS A 361 -14.06 -15.30 -13.91
N ARG A 362 -13.92 -16.47 -13.29
CA ARG A 362 -14.16 -16.66 -11.85
C ARG A 362 -12.99 -17.37 -11.21
N ARG A 363 -12.70 -17.02 -9.96
CA ARG A 363 -11.68 -17.66 -9.16
C ARG A 363 -12.13 -17.74 -7.70
N ASN A 364 -11.94 -18.90 -7.07
CA ASN A 364 -12.19 -19.11 -5.65
C ASN A 364 -10.85 -19.34 -4.95
N LEU A 365 -10.61 -18.58 -3.90
CA LEU A 365 -9.43 -18.70 -3.05
C LEU A 365 -9.88 -19.10 -1.64
N LEU A 366 -9.32 -20.17 -1.11
CA LEU A 366 -9.55 -20.60 0.27
C LEU A 366 -8.19 -20.69 0.96
N SER A 367 -8.08 -20.05 2.13
CA SER A 367 -6.85 -20.01 2.92
C SER A 367 -7.13 -20.36 4.37
N ALA A 368 -6.35 -21.30 4.91
CA ALA A 368 -6.31 -21.63 6.32
C ALA A 368 -4.92 -21.27 6.88
N TYR A 369 -4.89 -20.43 7.90
CA TYR A 369 -3.67 -19.94 8.53
C TYR A 369 -3.69 -20.18 10.04
N ALA A 370 -2.56 -20.57 10.59
CA ALA A 370 -2.34 -20.67 12.03
C ALA A 370 -0.98 -20.08 12.39
N ALA A 371 -0.91 -19.38 13.51
CA ALA A 371 0.31 -18.83 14.08
C ALA A 371 0.39 -19.14 15.57
N LEU A 372 1.50 -19.72 16.00
CA LEU A 372 1.84 -19.93 17.40
C LEU A 372 2.98 -18.97 17.76
N SER A 373 2.77 -18.15 18.78
CA SER A 373 3.72 -17.14 19.22
C SER A 373 3.91 -17.18 20.71
N GLY A 374 5.14 -17.01 21.19
CA GLY A 374 5.42 -17.01 22.61
C GLY A 374 6.92 -16.82 22.93
N GLU A 375 7.23 -16.88 24.22
CA GLU A 375 8.59 -16.79 24.75
C GLU A 375 9.03 -18.17 25.18
N PRO A 376 9.86 -18.90 24.39
CA PRO A 376 10.34 -20.22 24.75
C PRO A 376 11.27 -20.18 25.97
N PHE A 377 11.99 -19.08 26.16
CA PHE A 377 12.83 -18.79 27.33
C PHE A 377 13.02 -17.28 27.48
N GLU A 378 13.58 -16.82 28.55
CA GLU A 378 13.78 -15.41 28.88
C GLU A 378 14.50 -14.65 27.75
N CYS A 379 14.03 -13.45 27.41
CA CYS A 379 14.57 -12.60 26.34
C CYS A 379 14.41 -13.15 24.92
N ALA A 380 13.76 -14.30 24.70
CA ALA A 380 13.54 -14.89 23.39
C ALA A 380 12.06 -14.84 23.00
N GLN A 381 11.79 -14.55 21.74
CA GLN A 381 10.46 -14.61 21.15
C GLN A 381 10.50 -15.52 19.92
N LEU A 382 9.54 -16.43 19.83
CA LEU A 382 9.36 -17.33 18.68
C LEU A 382 7.97 -17.13 18.11
N ASN A 383 7.90 -17.00 16.78
CA ASN A 383 6.65 -17.00 16.05
C ASN A 383 6.77 -18.04 14.92
N LEU A 384 5.90 -19.04 14.95
CA LEU A 384 5.80 -20.08 13.93
C LEU A 384 4.45 -19.96 13.27
N THR A 385 4.43 -19.87 11.97
CA THR A 385 3.19 -19.79 11.20
C THR A 385 3.16 -20.82 10.09
N ALA A 386 1.96 -21.28 9.76
CA ALA A 386 1.70 -22.12 8.61
C ALA A 386 0.43 -21.65 7.94
N ARG A 387 0.44 -21.57 6.61
CA ARG A 387 -0.72 -21.28 5.78
C ARG A 387 -0.87 -22.35 4.72
N TYR A 388 -2.09 -22.81 4.51
CA TYR A 388 -2.46 -23.75 3.45
C TYR A 388 -3.54 -23.13 2.57
N ASP A 389 -3.30 -23.10 1.27
CA ASP A 389 -4.13 -22.40 0.31
C ASP A 389 -4.64 -23.33 -0.79
N LEU A 390 -5.89 -23.08 -1.20
CA LEU A 390 -6.52 -23.70 -2.36
C LEU A 390 -6.96 -22.61 -3.35
N THR A 391 -6.71 -22.83 -4.63
CA THR A 391 -7.22 -22.00 -5.73
C THR A 391 -8.07 -22.86 -6.64
N ASP A 392 -9.36 -22.57 -6.77
CA ASP A 392 -10.34 -23.36 -7.53
C ASP A 392 -10.31 -24.86 -7.18
N GLY A 393 -10.16 -25.16 -5.89
CA GLY A 393 -10.09 -26.52 -5.35
C GLY A 393 -8.71 -27.21 -5.51
N LYS A 394 -7.76 -26.60 -6.21
CA LYS A 394 -6.39 -27.12 -6.35
C LYS A 394 -5.51 -26.64 -5.20
N ALA A 395 -4.78 -27.55 -4.58
CA ALA A 395 -3.82 -27.21 -3.53
C ALA A 395 -2.64 -26.42 -4.07
N MET A 396 -2.40 -25.23 -3.51
CA MET A 396 -1.21 -24.43 -3.80
C MET A 396 -0.02 -24.85 -2.94
N GLY A 397 -0.28 -25.45 -1.78
CA GLY A 397 0.73 -25.99 -0.88
C GLY A 397 0.67 -25.43 0.54
N LEU A 398 1.65 -25.83 1.33
CA LEU A 398 1.86 -25.35 2.69
C LEU A 398 2.97 -24.27 2.68
N PHE A 399 2.70 -23.13 3.28
CA PHE A 399 3.58 -21.96 3.32
C PHE A 399 4.00 -21.66 4.76
N PRO A 400 5.11 -22.27 5.24
CA PRO A 400 5.62 -22.02 6.57
C PRO A 400 6.37 -20.70 6.66
N THR A 401 6.28 -20.06 7.84
CA THR A 401 7.12 -18.93 8.23
C THR A 401 7.58 -19.11 9.66
N ALA A 402 8.81 -18.78 9.95
CA ALA A 402 9.38 -18.81 11.27
C ALA A 402 10.15 -17.53 11.56
N THR A 403 9.94 -16.95 12.73
CA THR A 403 10.75 -15.82 13.20
C THR A 403 11.21 -16.07 14.62
N PHE A 404 12.46 -15.77 14.86
CA PHE A 404 13.09 -15.86 16.18
C PHE A 404 13.75 -14.53 16.49
N SER A 405 13.38 -13.94 17.63
CA SER A 405 14.00 -12.73 18.17
C SER A 405 14.67 -13.03 19.49
N TYR A 406 15.80 -12.39 19.71
CA TYR A 406 16.51 -12.50 20.98
C TYR A 406 17.04 -11.13 21.42
N GLN A 407 16.65 -10.72 22.63
CA GLN A 407 17.17 -9.52 23.28
C GLN A 407 18.42 -9.90 24.08
N LEU A 408 19.52 -9.17 23.87
CA LEU A 408 20.78 -9.50 24.56
C LEU A 408 20.67 -9.20 26.06
N PRO A 409 20.78 -10.19 26.97
CA PRO A 409 20.58 -9.98 28.39
C PRO A 409 21.59 -9.02 29.02
N PHE A 410 22.83 -9.04 28.52
CA PHE A 410 23.92 -8.15 28.95
C PHE A 410 23.86 -6.75 28.34
N TYR A 411 23.07 -6.56 27.28
CA TYR A 411 22.87 -5.28 26.62
C TYR A 411 21.43 -5.13 26.11
N LYS A 412 20.50 -4.89 27.04
CA LYS A 412 19.06 -4.89 26.80
C LYS A 412 18.58 -3.89 25.73
N ALA A 413 19.44 -2.92 25.37
CA ALA A 413 19.18 -2.01 24.27
C ALA A 413 19.23 -2.67 22.89
N MET A 414 19.85 -3.86 22.77
CA MET A 414 20.02 -4.57 21.49
C MET A 414 19.20 -5.85 21.42
N SER A 415 18.62 -6.07 20.28
CA SER A 415 18.03 -7.35 19.91
C SER A 415 18.38 -7.70 18.47
N PHE A 416 18.47 -9.00 18.18
CA PHE A 416 18.54 -9.48 16.82
C PHE A 416 17.33 -10.35 16.50
N THR A 417 17.09 -10.48 15.22
CA THR A 417 16.01 -11.29 14.73
C THR A 417 16.37 -11.99 13.43
N LEU A 418 16.02 -13.27 13.35
CA LEU A 418 16.10 -14.11 12.18
C LEU A 418 14.70 -14.49 11.72
N GLY A 419 14.43 -14.32 10.44
CA GLY A 419 13.16 -14.67 9.80
C GLY A 419 13.39 -15.58 8.60
N TYR A 420 12.49 -16.54 8.42
CA TYR A 420 12.32 -17.31 7.19
C TYR A 420 10.86 -17.25 6.78
N SER A 421 10.59 -17.02 5.51
CA SER A 421 9.24 -17.07 4.96
C SER A 421 9.19 -17.77 3.61
N HIS A 422 8.09 -18.49 3.40
CA HIS A 422 7.71 -19.07 2.14
C HIS A 422 6.32 -18.53 1.77
N ASN A 423 6.20 -17.95 0.58
CA ASN A 423 4.95 -17.39 0.08
C ASN A 423 4.83 -17.62 -1.43
N TYR A 424 3.63 -17.42 -2.00
CA TYR A 424 3.38 -17.56 -3.42
C TYR A 424 2.43 -16.46 -3.91
N ARG A 425 2.35 -16.30 -5.24
CA ARG A 425 1.39 -15.44 -5.91
C ARG A 425 0.74 -16.19 -7.09
N ASN A 426 -0.58 -16.18 -7.15
CA ASN A 426 -1.30 -16.62 -8.35
C ASN A 426 -1.09 -15.63 -9.49
N PRO A 427 -1.05 -16.10 -10.76
CA PRO A 427 -1.17 -15.22 -11.92
C PRO A 427 -2.42 -14.34 -11.80
N SER A 428 -2.37 -13.11 -12.27
CA SER A 428 -3.56 -12.27 -12.40
C SER A 428 -4.50 -12.79 -13.49
N LEU A 429 -5.74 -12.32 -13.53
CA LEU A 429 -6.65 -12.78 -14.58
C LEU A 429 -6.25 -12.23 -15.96
N ASN A 430 -5.57 -11.08 -16.03
CA ASN A 430 -4.97 -10.59 -17.28
C ASN A 430 -3.79 -11.48 -17.71
N ASP A 431 -2.94 -11.92 -16.77
CA ASP A 431 -1.85 -12.87 -17.11
C ASP A 431 -2.40 -14.13 -17.77
N LEU A 432 -3.57 -14.60 -17.32
CA LEU A 432 -4.17 -15.84 -17.81
C LEU A 432 -5.02 -15.67 -19.07
N TYR A 433 -5.80 -14.58 -19.16
CA TYR A 433 -6.94 -14.51 -20.08
C TYR A 433 -6.99 -13.28 -20.98
N TRP A 434 -6.01 -12.38 -20.93
CA TRP A 434 -5.97 -11.21 -21.81
C TRP A 434 -5.90 -11.62 -23.27
N TYR A 435 -6.79 -11.08 -24.11
CA TYR A 435 -6.80 -11.36 -25.53
C TYR A 435 -6.42 -10.12 -26.38
N PRO A 436 -5.48 -10.25 -27.32
CA PRO A 436 -4.58 -11.38 -27.54
C PRO A 436 -3.39 -11.36 -26.56
N GLY A 437 -2.94 -12.53 -26.09
CA GLY A 437 -1.66 -12.64 -25.40
C GLY A 437 -1.67 -13.27 -24.00
N GLY A 438 -2.81 -13.44 -23.33
CA GLY A 438 -2.86 -14.14 -22.05
C GLY A 438 -2.42 -15.62 -22.16
N ASN A 439 -1.87 -16.16 -21.08
CA ASN A 439 -1.34 -17.52 -21.03
C ASN A 439 -1.97 -18.32 -19.89
N PRO A 440 -2.95 -19.20 -20.18
CA PRO A 440 -3.62 -20.01 -19.15
C PRO A 440 -2.72 -21.06 -18.47
N ASP A 441 -1.56 -21.39 -19.06
CA ASP A 441 -0.63 -22.39 -18.55
C ASP A 441 0.39 -21.84 -17.55
N LEU A 442 0.27 -20.57 -17.16
CA LEU A 442 1.16 -19.96 -16.18
C LEU A 442 1.09 -20.66 -14.83
N LEU A 443 2.26 -20.95 -14.31
CA LEU A 443 2.44 -21.46 -12.95
C LEU A 443 2.44 -20.32 -11.94
N PRO A 444 1.94 -20.55 -10.71
CA PRO A 444 2.10 -19.60 -9.62
C PRO A 444 3.57 -19.31 -9.32
N GLU A 445 3.86 -18.05 -9.02
CA GLU A 445 5.18 -17.64 -8.55
C GLU A 445 5.39 -18.14 -7.13
N ASN A 446 6.61 -18.54 -6.79
CA ASN A 446 6.95 -19.13 -5.50
C ASN A 446 8.20 -18.46 -4.93
N GLY A 447 8.06 -17.78 -3.79
CA GLY A 447 9.11 -17.00 -3.17
C GLY A 447 9.51 -17.51 -1.79
N ARG A 448 10.83 -17.57 -1.56
CA ARG A 448 11.43 -17.87 -0.25
C ARG A 448 12.34 -16.73 0.15
N THR A 449 12.17 -16.24 1.38
CA THR A 449 12.95 -15.11 1.90
C THR A 449 13.56 -15.46 3.25
N VAL A 450 14.81 -15.07 3.44
CA VAL A 450 15.51 -15.08 4.73
C VAL A 450 15.84 -13.65 5.10
N ASP A 451 15.55 -13.28 6.34
CA ASP A 451 15.79 -11.95 6.91
C ASP A 451 16.65 -12.04 8.15
N LEU A 452 17.61 -11.15 8.29
CA LEU A 452 18.33 -10.89 9.53
C LEU A 452 18.18 -9.40 9.87
N ALA A 453 17.76 -9.08 11.08
CA ALA A 453 17.63 -7.71 11.54
C ALA A 453 18.27 -7.51 12.92
N LEU A 454 18.91 -6.37 13.10
CA LEU A 454 19.44 -5.86 14.37
C LEU A 454 18.64 -4.62 14.74
N LYS A 455 18.22 -4.55 15.99
CA LYS A 455 17.57 -3.38 16.57
C LYS A 455 18.38 -2.89 17.76
N TYR A 456 18.53 -1.55 17.84
CA TYR A 456 19.08 -0.85 18.99
C TYR A 456 18.13 0.23 19.44
N GLY A 457 17.70 0.21 20.68
CA GLY A 457 16.81 1.20 21.28
C GLY A 457 17.45 1.85 22.51
N LEU A 458 17.51 3.18 22.52
CA LEU A 458 18.01 3.98 23.64
C LEU A 458 16.97 4.99 24.06
N GLN A 459 16.73 5.08 25.37
CA GLN A 459 15.96 6.18 25.95
C GLN A 459 16.75 6.76 27.11
N ASN A 460 17.09 8.04 27.00
CA ASN A 460 17.83 8.77 28.04
C ASN A 460 17.19 10.15 28.24
N GLY A 461 16.44 10.29 29.32
CA GLY A 461 15.71 11.52 29.62
C GLY A 461 14.77 11.92 28.47
N PRO A 462 14.92 13.14 27.91
CA PRO A 462 14.09 13.66 26.83
C PRO A 462 14.42 13.04 25.45
N PHE A 463 15.51 12.29 25.33
CA PHE A 463 16.00 11.73 24.06
C PHE A 463 15.61 10.26 23.94
N LYS A 464 15.05 9.90 22.78
CA LYS A 464 14.77 8.51 22.37
C LYS A 464 15.42 8.26 21.02
N LEU A 465 16.06 7.10 20.85
CA LEU A 465 16.64 6.64 19.60
C LEU A 465 16.25 5.18 19.36
N ASP A 466 15.83 4.89 18.13
CA ASP A 466 15.52 3.54 17.64
C ASP A 466 16.27 3.35 16.31
N LEU A 467 17.23 2.44 16.27
CA LEU A 467 17.98 2.08 15.07
C LEU A 467 17.64 0.66 14.67
N ARG A 468 17.42 0.44 13.41
CA ARG A 468 17.22 -0.89 12.82
C ARG A 468 18.09 -1.04 11.59
N SER A 469 18.81 -2.14 11.51
CA SER A 469 19.59 -2.51 10.33
C SER A 469 19.30 -3.96 10.01
N GLY A 470 18.99 -4.27 8.76
CA GLY A 470 18.64 -5.62 8.35
C GLY A 470 19.19 -5.97 6.98
N GLY A 471 19.53 -7.25 6.80
CA GLY A 471 19.83 -7.82 5.50
C GLY A 471 18.77 -8.84 5.10
N TYR A 472 18.54 -8.99 3.82
CA TYR A 472 17.61 -9.97 3.27
C TYR A 472 18.17 -10.66 2.03
N PHE A 473 17.69 -11.89 1.82
CA PHE A 473 17.87 -12.66 0.61
C PHE A 473 16.53 -13.30 0.24
N SER A 474 16.06 -13.03 -0.96
CA SER A 474 14.82 -13.57 -1.51
C SER A 474 15.07 -14.23 -2.86
N ASN A 475 14.47 -15.41 -3.05
CA ASN A 475 14.49 -16.17 -4.29
C ASN A 475 13.06 -16.41 -4.73
N VAL A 476 12.70 -15.92 -5.92
CA VAL A 476 11.38 -16.12 -6.54
C VAL A 476 11.53 -16.98 -7.77
N LYS A 477 10.86 -18.13 -7.78
CA LYS A 477 10.76 -19.04 -8.95
C LYS A 477 9.47 -18.80 -9.71
N ASN A 478 9.46 -19.16 -10.98
CA ASN A 478 8.33 -18.99 -11.90
C ASN A 478 7.87 -17.52 -11.99
N TRP A 479 8.80 -16.58 -11.89
CA TRP A 479 8.49 -15.15 -11.98
C TRP A 479 7.76 -14.84 -13.28
N ILE A 480 6.62 -14.17 -13.21
CA ILE A 480 5.80 -13.83 -14.38
C ILE A 480 6.27 -12.51 -14.96
N GLN A 481 6.61 -12.53 -16.22
CA GLN A 481 7.03 -11.36 -16.97
C GLN A 481 6.34 -11.32 -18.33
N TRP A 482 5.82 -10.15 -18.70
CA TRP A 482 5.30 -9.90 -20.03
C TRP A 482 6.46 -9.69 -21.01
N MET A 483 6.49 -10.49 -22.06
CA MET A 483 7.54 -10.50 -23.07
C MET A 483 6.97 -10.10 -24.44
N PRO A 484 7.69 -9.25 -25.22
CA PRO A 484 7.26 -8.92 -26.58
C PRO A 484 7.40 -10.14 -27.51
N THR A 485 6.41 -10.30 -28.38
CA THR A 485 6.45 -11.32 -29.44
C THR A 485 6.80 -10.69 -30.80
N SER A 486 7.15 -11.53 -31.78
CA SER A 486 7.31 -11.10 -33.17
C SER A 486 6.03 -10.55 -33.82
N TYR A 487 4.87 -10.84 -33.23
CA TYR A 487 3.54 -10.41 -33.71
C TYR A 487 3.07 -9.05 -33.14
N ARG A 488 3.96 -8.27 -32.49
CA ARG A 488 3.69 -6.95 -31.90
C ARG A 488 2.71 -6.94 -30.71
N PHE A 489 2.45 -8.06 -30.07
CA PHE A 489 1.76 -8.10 -28.77
C PHE A 489 2.66 -8.77 -27.72
N TRP A 490 2.32 -8.56 -26.46
CA TRP A 490 3.07 -9.07 -25.31
C TRP A 490 2.37 -10.31 -24.77
N VAL A 491 3.15 -11.29 -24.33
CA VAL A 491 2.67 -12.54 -23.72
C VAL A 491 3.34 -12.72 -22.36
N PRO A 492 2.61 -13.06 -21.31
CA PRO A 492 3.19 -13.37 -20.02
C PRO A 492 3.79 -14.78 -20.03
N GLU A 493 5.01 -14.87 -19.54
CA GLU A 493 5.76 -16.12 -19.41
C GLU A 493 6.29 -16.27 -17.99
N ASN A 494 6.43 -17.50 -17.50
CA ASN A 494 7.23 -17.79 -16.33
C ASN A 494 8.71 -17.74 -16.68
N VAL A 495 9.36 -16.61 -16.45
CA VAL A 495 10.81 -16.51 -16.53
C VAL A 495 11.40 -17.00 -15.22
N SER A 496 12.32 -17.92 -15.28
CA SER A 496 12.51 -18.95 -14.27
C SER A 496 12.92 -18.53 -12.86
N LYS A 497 13.73 -17.46 -12.64
CA LYS A 497 14.35 -17.29 -11.33
C LYS A 497 14.88 -15.89 -11.10
N VAL A 498 14.35 -15.19 -10.09
CA VAL A 498 14.82 -13.86 -9.69
C VAL A 498 15.36 -13.91 -8.28
N TYR A 499 16.56 -13.35 -8.07
CA TYR A 499 17.15 -13.12 -6.76
C TYR A 499 17.10 -11.65 -6.39
N ALA A 500 16.53 -11.35 -5.22
CA ALA A 500 16.56 -10.03 -4.61
C ALA A 500 17.32 -10.11 -3.28
N ARG A 501 18.30 -9.24 -3.10
CA ARG A 501 19.14 -9.17 -1.91
C ARG A 501 19.50 -7.73 -1.59
N GLY A 502 19.65 -7.42 -0.29
CA GLY A 502 19.94 -6.05 0.07
C GLY A 502 20.08 -5.81 1.56
N ILE A 503 20.27 -4.54 1.89
CA ILE A 503 20.37 -4.02 3.25
C ILE A 503 19.36 -2.89 3.41
N GLU A 504 18.63 -2.91 4.52
CA GLU A 504 17.65 -1.91 4.90
C GLU A 504 18.08 -1.30 6.24
N ASN A 505 18.19 0.01 6.30
CA ASN A 505 18.53 0.74 7.51
C ASN A 505 17.41 1.72 7.82
N HIS A 506 17.11 1.84 9.11
CA HIS A 506 16.10 2.75 9.60
C HIS A 506 16.55 3.40 10.89
N VAL A 507 16.30 4.70 11.01
CA VAL A 507 16.54 5.49 12.21
C VAL A 507 15.29 6.29 12.56
N ASP A 508 14.87 6.19 13.82
CA ASP A 508 13.91 7.09 14.44
C ASP A 508 14.55 7.71 15.67
N ALA A 509 14.54 9.04 15.75
CA ALA A 509 14.97 9.75 16.94
C ALA A 509 13.93 10.80 17.34
N ALA A 510 13.74 10.97 18.64
CA ALA A 510 12.87 11.97 19.20
C ALA A 510 13.53 12.68 20.38
N PHE A 511 13.37 13.98 20.42
CA PHE A 511 13.76 14.82 21.57
C PHE A 511 12.55 15.63 22.01
N VAL A 512 12.14 15.44 23.26
CA VAL A 512 10.97 16.11 23.83
C VAL A 512 11.39 16.82 25.11
N LYS A 513 11.39 18.15 25.11
CA LYS A 513 11.71 18.96 26.29
C LYS A 513 10.88 20.24 26.28
N GLU A 514 10.12 20.45 27.35
CA GLU A 514 9.25 21.62 27.51
C GLU A 514 8.32 21.85 26.31
N HIS A 515 8.58 22.90 25.53
CA HIS A 515 7.79 23.29 24.36
C HIS A 515 8.37 22.80 23.04
N TRP A 516 9.50 22.07 23.08
CA TRP A 516 10.17 21.53 21.90
C TRP A 516 9.89 20.05 21.76
N LYS A 517 9.45 19.65 20.58
CA LYS A 517 9.43 18.27 20.15
C LYS A 517 10.10 18.20 18.77
N VAL A 518 11.23 17.55 18.73
CA VAL A 518 11.97 17.29 17.49
C VAL A 518 11.90 15.80 17.22
N THR A 519 11.44 15.42 16.03
CA THR A 519 11.42 14.03 15.57
C THR A 519 12.17 13.92 14.26
N LEU A 520 12.98 12.89 14.15
CA LEU A 520 13.78 12.56 12.98
C LEU A 520 13.46 11.13 12.59
N SER A 521 13.20 10.88 11.32
CA SER A 521 13.04 9.54 10.76
C SER A 521 13.82 9.44 9.48
N GLY A 522 14.54 8.35 9.27
CA GLY A 522 15.32 8.13 8.06
C GLY A 522 15.27 6.67 7.62
N ASN A 523 15.25 6.45 6.32
CA ASN A 523 15.35 5.14 5.69
C ASN A 523 16.44 5.16 4.64
N TYR A 524 17.19 4.09 4.55
CA TYR A 524 18.12 3.83 3.45
C TYR A 524 18.02 2.37 3.05
N VAL A 525 17.89 2.12 1.76
CA VAL A 525 17.80 0.79 1.17
C VAL A 525 18.86 0.63 0.09
N PHE A 526 19.61 -0.44 0.18
CA PHE A 526 20.44 -0.95 -0.90
C PHE A 526 19.83 -2.27 -1.41
N THR A 527 19.48 -2.33 -2.68
CA THR A 527 18.81 -3.49 -3.29
C THR A 527 19.51 -3.90 -4.57
N VAL A 528 19.82 -5.19 -4.67
CA VAL A 528 20.28 -5.83 -5.91
C VAL A 528 19.27 -6.91 -6.28
N THR A 529 18.64 -6.76 -7.44
CA THR A 529 17.66 -7.72 -7.98
C THR A 529 18.08 -8.12 -9.38
N THR A 530 18.31 -9.41 -9.59
CA THR A 530 18.85 -9.96 -10.84
C THR A 530 18.01 -11.12 -11.34
N ASP A 531 17.85 -11.22 -12.65
CA ASP A 531 17.28 -12.40 -13.31
C ASP A 531 18.39 -13.47 -13.44
N GLU A 532 18.19 -14.60 -12.78
CA GLU A 532 19.12 -15.74 -12.79
C GLU A 532 18.53 -16.93 -13.59
N SER A 533 17.76 -16.63 -14.62
CA SER A 533 17.23 -17.62 -15.54
C SER A 533 18.29 -18.09 -16.55
N GLU A 534 18.11 -19.28 -17.10
CA GLU A 534 18.96 -19.79 -18.18
C GLU A 534 18.96 -18.85 -19.40
N LYS A 535 17.81 -18.23 -19.69
CA LYS A 535 17.66 -17.23 -20.75
C LYS A 535 18.50 -15.98 -20.48
N ALA A 536 18.50 -15.48 -19.24
CA ALA A 536 19.32 -14.34 -18.84
C ALA A 536 20.83 -14.67 -18.93
N TYR A 537 21.24 -15.88 -18.54
CA TYR A 537 22.62 -16.35 -18.73
C TYR A 537 22.99 -16.41 -20.21
N ALA A 538 22.14 -16.96 -21.06
CA ALA A 538 22.37 -17.03 -22.50
C ALA A 538 22.48 -15.66 -23.17
N GLN A 539 21.76 -14.66 -22.65
CA GLN A 539 21.76 -13.28 -23.13
C GLN A 539 22.83 -12.39 -22.45
N GLY A 540 23.57 -12.88 -21.44
CA GLY A 540 24.54 -12.11 -20.67
C GLY A 540 23.91 -10.98 -19.83
N THR A 541 22.63 -11.13 -19.44
CA THR A 541 21.89 -10.14 -18.64
C THR A 541 21.72 -10.53 -17.17
N ASN A 542 22.15 -11.73 -16.80
CA ASN A 542 21.97 -12.31 -15.45
C ASN A 542 22.61 -11.49 -14.31
N SER A 543 23.66 -10.74 -14.56
CA SER A 543 24.29 -9.86 -13.55
C SER A 543 23.73 -8.44 -13.52
N LYS A 544 22.80 -8.11 -14.44
CA LYS A 544 22.23 -6.76 -14.53
C LYS A 544 21.08 -6.59 -13.55
N GLN A 545 20.99 -5.39 -12.97
CA GLN A 545 19.86 -4.98 -12.14
C GLN A 545 18.59 -5.01 -12.99
N LEU A 546 17.45 -5.48 -12.41
CA LEU A 546 16.17 -5.35 -13.07
C LEU A 546 15.87 -3.88 -13.40
N ILE A 547 15.24 -3.66 -14.57
CA ILE A 547 14.93 -2.31 -15.06
C ILE A 547 14.01 -1.54 -14.12
N TYR A 548 14.18 -0.21 -14.07
CA TYR A 548 13.45 0.72 -13.20
C TYR A 548 13.63 0.52 -11.69
N ILE A 549 14.47 -0.39 -11.23
CA ILE A 549 14.73 -0.61 -9.81
C ILE A 549 16.03 0.10 -9.41
N PRO A 550 15.98 1.11 -8.52
CA PRO A 550 17.19 1.76 -8.03
C PRO A 550 17.96 0.83 -7.10
N ARG A 551 19.29 0.82 -7.20
CA ARG A 551 20.13 0.12 -6.21
C ARG A 551 20.14 0.84 -4.86
N HIS A 552 20.04 2.16 -4.87
CA HIS A 552 20.05 3.02 -3.69
C HIS A 552 18.77 3.84 -3.64
N HIS A 553 18.08 3.79 -2.53
CA HIS A 553 16.91 4.62 -2.24
C HIS A 553 16.96 5.06 -0.79
N ALA A 554 16.68 6.35 -0.54
CA ALA A 554 16.67 6.87 0.81
C ALA A 554 15.65 7.98 0.96
N ASN A 555 15.12 8.13 2.15
CA ASN A 555 14.38 9.31 2.56
C ASN A 555 14.75 9.70 4.00
N PHE A 556 14.62 10.97 4.27
CA PHE A 556 14.90 11.57 5.57
C PHE A 556 13.81 12.57 5.89
N PHE A 557 13.28 12.53 7.08
CA PHE A 557 12.23 13.41 7.57
C PHE A 557 12.62 13.99 8.93
N LEU A 558 12.63 15.31 9.02
CA LEU A 558 12.80 16.07 10.24
C LEU A 558 11.53 16.86 10.51
N ASN A 559 10.98 16.74 11.72
CA ASN A 559 9.86 17.54 12.17
C ASN A 559 10.20 18.22 13.49
N THR A 560 10.00 19.52 13.54
CA THR A 560 10.22 20.34 14.73
C THR A 560 8.94 21.05 15.10
N GLN A 561 8.45 20.78 16.29
CA GLN A 561 7.31 21.49 16.90
C GLN A 561 7.82 22.39 18.01
N TRP A 562 7.43 23.65 17.96
CA TRP A 562 7.71 24.63 18.99
C TRP A 562 6.43 25.42 19.31
N LYS A 563 5.88 25.18 20.50
CA LYS A 563 4.57 25.75 20.90
C LYS A 563 3.50 25.42 19.83
N THR A 564 3.04 26.45 19.13
CA THR A 564 2.01 26.36 18.08
C THR A 564 2.57 26.26 16.66
N TRP A 565 3.88 26.33 16.49
CA TRP A 565 4.56 26.23 15.21
C TRP A 565 5.00 24.80 14.93
N ASN A 566 4.96 24.42 13.66
CA ASN A 566 5.46 23.14 13.17
C ASN A 566 6.27 23.40 11.89
N LEU A 567 7.51 22.93 11.85
CA LEU A 567 8.37 22.95 10.68
C LEU A 567 8.71 21.51 10.33
N SER A 568 8.46 21.09 9.09
CA SER A 568 8.91 19.81 8.59
C SER A 568 9.80 19.98 7.37
N TYR A 569 10.81 19.11 7.27
CA TYR A 569 11.73 19.04 6.15
C TYR A 569 11.91 17.59 5.74
N THR A 570 11.71 17.31 4.45
CA THR A 570 11.85 15.97 3.87
C THR A 570 12.88 15.99 2.76
N VAL A 571 13.74 14.98 2.72
CA VAL A 571 14.69 14.72 1.63
C VAL A 571 14.37 13.37 1.05
N GLU A 572 14.28 13.28 -0.27
CA GLU A 572 14.12 12.06 -1.05
C GLU A 572 15.34 11.88 -1.94
N VAL A 573 15.93 10.68 -1.94
CA VAL A 573 17.09 10.31 -2.76
C VAL A 573 16.76 9.05 -3.54
N THR A 574 16.83 9.12 -4.85
CA THR A 574 16.66 7.96 -5.73
C THR A 574 17.89 7.79 -6.62
N GLY A 575 18.49 6.61 -6.58
CA GLY A 575 19.67 6.26 -7.37
C GLY A 575 19.37 6.10 -8.87
N ARG A 576 20.43 5.96 -9.66
CA ARG A 576 20.35 5.67 -11.10
C ARG A 576 19.57 4.39 -11.36
N ARG A 577 18.78 4.35 -12.43
CA ARG A 577 17.94 3.21 -12.85
C ARG A 577 18.10 2.98 -14.34
N SER A 578 18.33 1.74 -14.73
CA SER A 578 18.34 1.34 -16.14
C SER A 578 16.90 1.18 -16.65
N THR A 579 16.64 1.57 -17.87
CA THR A 579 15.34 1.45 -18.54
C THR A 579 15.30 0.31 -19.56
N SER A 580 16.46 -0.24 -19.92
CA SER A 580 16.65 -1.39 -20.83
C SER A 580 17.82 -2.26 -20.37
N TYR A 581 17.83 -3.53 -20.76
CA TYR A 581 18.98 -4.43 -20.61
C TYR A 581 19.96 -4.30 -21.78
N ASN A 582 19.52 -3.76 -22.91
CA ASN A 582 20.32 -3.60 -24.13
C ASN A 582 20.86 -2.18 -24.19
N GLU A 583 22.17 -2.02 -23.94
CA GLU A 583 22.86 -0.72 -23.98
C GLU A 583 22.98 -0.14 -25.41
N GLN A 584 22.74 -0.97 -26.44
CA GLN A 584 22.80 -0.57 -27.85
C GLN A 584 21.43 -0.13 -28.41
N GLU A 585 20.35 -0.25 -27.66
CA GLU A 585 19.06 0.28 -28.09
C GLU A 585 19.08 1.80 -28.16
N PHE A 586 18.64 2.38 -29.29
CA PHE A 586 18.59 3.81 -29.55
C PHE A 586 17.84 4.63 -28.49
N PHE A 587 17.00 3.98 -27.68
CA PHE A 587 16.24 4.56 -26.56
C PHE A 587 16.66 4.07 -25.18
N ALA A 588 17.81 3.42 -25.06
CA ALA A 588 18.30 2.92 -23.77
C ALA A 588 18.92 4.06 -22.95
N TYR A 589 18.06 4.92 -22.38
CA TYR A 589 18.51 5.94 -21.44
C TYR A 589 18.41 5.43 -20.01
N ASP A 590 19.53 5.47 -19.31
CA ASP A 590 19.50 5.35 -17.87
C ASP A 590 18.90 6.62 -17.24
N LEU A 591 17.96 6.44 -16.35
CA LEU A 591 17.42 7.55 -15.57
C LEU A 591 18.46 7.97 -14.52
N PRO A 592 18.90 9.25 -14.51
CA PRO A 592 19.88 9.72 -13.56
C PRO A 592 19.36 9.67 -12.12
N SER A 593 20.27 9.68 -11.15
CA SER A 593 19.93 9.88 -9.75
C SER A 593 19.42 11.29 -9.51
N TYR A 594 18.53 11.43 -8.54
CA TYR A 594 18.04 12.74 -8.12
C TYR A 594 17.88 12.84 -6.60
N VAL A 595 17.89 14.07 -6.11
CA VAL A 595 17.59 14.44 -4.73
C VAL A 595 16.52 15.53 -4.76
N LEU A 596 15.43 15.32 -4.00
CA LEU A 596 14.36 16.28 -3.85
C LEU A 596 14.28 16.75 -2.40
N HIS A 597 13.95 18.01 -2.23
CA HIS A 597 13.79 18.66 -0.93
C HIS A 597 12.38 19.22 -0.81
N HIS A 598 11.71 18.94 0.33
CA HIS A 598 10.37 19.44 0.61
C HIS A 598 10.34 20.10 1.98
N VAL A 599 9.65 21.21 2.08
CA VAL A 599 9.51 21.98 3.34
C VAL A 599 8.03 22.26 3.59
N ALA A 600 7.59 22.13 4.83
CA ALA A 600 6.29 22.63 5.23
C ALA A 600 6.38 23.38 6.56
N LEU A 601 5.71 24.55 6.63
CA LEU A 601 5.60 25.39 7.80
C LEU A 601 4.15 25.52 8.20
N GLY A 602 3.81 25.07 9.40
CA GLY A 602 2.46 25.11 9.96
C GLY A 602 2.36 25.93 11.23
N LYS A 603 1.20 26.52 11.45
CA LYS A 603 0.84 27.23 12.69
C LYS A 603 -0.55 26.84 13.16
N GLN A 604 -0.66 26.47 14.44
CA GLN A 604 -1.93 26.27 15.11
C GLN A 604 -2.43 27.59 15.70
N ILE A 605 -3.64 28.00 15.36
CA ILE A 605 -4.31 29.19 15.87
C ILE A 605 -5.69 28.78 16.41
N LYS A 606 -5.80 28.53 17.71
CA LYS A 606 -7.00 27.96 18.35
C LYS A 606 -7.44 26.67 17.64
N LYS A 607 -8.62 26.62 17.03
CA LYS A 607 -9.20 25.50 16.30
C LYS A 607 -8.74 25.42 14.83
N PHE A 608 -7.97 26.40 14.35
CA PHE A 608 -7.45 26.44 12.97
C PHE A 608 -5.98 26.08 12.92
N ARG A 609 -5.59 25.31 11.91
CA ARG A 609 -4.21 25.10 11.50
C ARG A 609 -4.03 25.58 10.08
N ILE A 610 -3.04 26.44 9.86
CA ILE A 610 -2.63 26.89 8.53
C ILE A 610 -1.26 26.29 8.26
N GLU A 611 -1.07 25.71 7.08
CA GLU A 611 0.20 25.09 6.67
C GLU A 611 0.55 25.50 5.24
N LEU A 612 1.78 25.94 5.05
CA LEU A 612 2.38 26.24 3.75
C LEU A 612 3.36 25.13 3.40
N ARG A 613 3.25 24.58 2.21
CA ARG A 613 4.12 23.53 1.69
C ARG A 613 4.83 23.99 0.44
N CYS A 614 6.10 23.61 0.30
CA CYS A 614 6.88 23.74 -0.91
C CYS A 614 7.48 22.38 -1.24
N ASN A 615 7.05 21.79 -2.35
CA ASN A 615 7.60 20.54 -2.86
C ASN A 615 8.67 20.85 -3.90
N ASN A 616 9.70 19.97 -3.98
CA ASN A 616 10.83 20.14 -4.87
C ASN A 616 11.44 21.56 -4.77
N LEU A 617 11.85 21.93 -3.56
CA LEU A 617 12.35 23.29 -3.22
C LEU A 617 13.47 23.76 -4.14
N THR A 618 14.34 22.86 -4.59
CA THR A 618 15.48 23.14 -5.45
C THR A 618 15.14 23.23 -6.94
N ASP A 619 13.87 23.03 -7.30
CA ASP A 619 13.38 23.07 -8.69
C ASP A 619 14.11 22.08 -9.61
N LYS A 620 14.32 20.85 -9.10
CA LYS A 620 15.08 19.82 -9.83
C LYS A 620 14.21 19.16 -10.89
N ASP A 621 14.68 19.14 -12.14
CA ASP A 621 14.10 18.30 -13.19
C ASP A 621 14.46 16.83 -12.96
N TYR A 622 13.47 15.95 -13.02
CA TYR A 622 13.65 14.52 -12.80
C TYR A 622 12.57 13.69 -13.51
N GLN A 623 12.84 12.40 -13.67
CA GLN A 623 11.90 11.42 -14.21
C GLN A 623 11.91 10.16 -13.35
N ASN A 624 10.75 9.55 -13.12
CA ASN A 624 10.61 8.23 -12.53
C ASN A 624 10.48 7.12 -13.58
N VAL A 625 9.87 7.45 -14.70
CA VAL A 625 9.75 6.61 -15.89
C VAL A 625 10.24 7.42 -17.08
N ILE A 626 10.94 6.78 -18.01
CA ILE A 626 11.48 7.44 -19.19
C ILE A 626 10.37 8.17 -19.96
N TRP A 627 10.67 9.40 -20.41
CA TRP A 627 9.74 10.27 -21.14
C TRP A 627 8.49 10.72 -20.37
N ARG A 628 8.42 10.47 -19.07
CA ARG A 628 7.35 10.99 -18.19
C ARG A 628 7.89 12.16 -17.39
N ALA A 629 7.43 13.37 -17.74
CA ALA A 629 7.80 14.59 -17.02
C ALA A 629 7.25 14.55 -15.58
N MET A 630 8.05 15.07 -14.67
CA MET A 630 7.65 15.29 -13.27
C MET A 630 7.63 16.79 -12.98
N PRO A 631 6.76 17.27 -12.07
CA PRO A 631 6.66 18.69 -11.78
C PRO A 631 7.92 19.22 -11.13
N GLY A 632 8.31 20.43 -11.51
CA GLY A 632 9.30 21.23 -10.83
C GLY A 632 8.82 21.67 -9.45
N ARG A 633 9.28 22.83 -8.95
CA ARG A 633 8.85 23.38 -7.66
C ARG A 633 7.36 23.71 -7.65
N SER A 634 6.68 23.28 -6.59
CA SER A 634 5.26 23.55 -6.40
C SER A 634 4.94 23.97 -4.97
N PHE A 635 3.87 24.74 -4.82
CA PHE A 635 3.44 25.29 -3.55
C PHE A 635 2.01 24.86 -3.23
N GLU A 636 1.70 24.67 -1.96
CA GLU A 636 0.35 24.37 -1.46
C GLU A 636 0.10 25.09 -0.15
N VAL A 637 -1.10 25.59 0.00
CA VAL A 637 -1.63 26.13 1.28
C VAL A 637 -2.73 25.20 1.75
N MET A 638 -2.69 24.80 3.02
CA MET A 638 -3.73 24.05 3.69
C MET A 638 -4.30 24.84 4.86
N VAL A 639 -5.62 24.91 4.94
CA VAL A 639 -6.37 25.39 6.10
C VAL A 639 -7.17 24.24 6.68
N ASN A 640 -6.95 23.93 7.95
CA ASN A 640 -7.69 22.89 8.67
C ASN A 640 -8.43 23.52 9.87
N TYR A 641 -9.71 23.20 10.01
CA TYR A 641 -10.53 23.51 11.16
C TYR A 641 -10.93 22.23 11.87
N LYS A 642 -10.67 22.13 13.17
CA LYS A 642 -11.03 20.97 13.98
C LYS A 642 -11.81 21.41 15.22
N TYR A 643 -12.99 20.79 15.37
CA TYR A 643 -13.89 21.02 16.52
C TYR A 643 -13.92 19.79 17.41
#